data_a0ad6789eb3a9e5f5580fe93bac2f39a
#
_entry.id   a0ad6789eb3a9e5f5580fe93bac2f39a
#
_cell.length_a   1.000
_cell.length_b   1.000
_cell.length_c   1.000
_cell.angle_alpha   90.00
_cell.angle_beta   90.00
_cell.angle_gamma   90.00
#
_symmetry.space_group_name_H-M   'P 1'
#
loop_
_entity.id
_entity.type
_entity.pdbx_description
1 polymer ?
#
loop_
_entity_poly.entity_id
_entity_poly.type
_entity_poly.pdbx_seq_one_letter_code
_entity_poly.pdbx_strand_id
1 'polypeptide(L)'
;MFGGFNPAPGEGESMILALAVVSVLGLAFAAPWLVRRAGNGAGWILAILPAAVTLYLISLLPLAAEGQPAAFSIPWSPELGLFFSFRADGLGLLFALLISGVGTLVVIYAGGYLRGNPDLEKFYAWLLVFMGSMLGLALAENMLLLFMFWELTSISSYMLIGFEHERETARAAAQQAFLITAGGGLVLLAGLLLLGQAGGTLEFSTLLKQDDVIRASPFYLPAVVLILLAAFTKSAQFPFHFWLPNAMEAPTPVSTYLHSATMVKAGVYLLARLGPALNGTDLWLYGVGGIGAATMLLGGYLALQQTDLKRLLAYSTVSALGMLTLLIGLGSPHALQAAVVLLLAHGLYKGALFLVAGALDHETGTRDIMQLGGLFPVMKLTAIGAGLAALSMAGLPPLFGFISKEMSYEVALEFGPWITGAVIFAGLSFVFVAGVTGMGPFWGERKQTTRSPHETPPSMWAGILILATLSLLFGIFPAIISAPLISPAASAAIGEPTDLTLALWHGVNPAFLLSIATVAVGTGLFAARQPLRSGLLRLVWPWGPSFLYDRALGAFNVLARELTRLFQSGYLRYYIMTLMVVATGLVGFTLFTRDGWDFPRGVTDIRFYEVALGALILAAALVATIVQSRLAAVASLGVVGYGVSLIYILYGAPDLAMTQFLIESLTVILFVLAFYHLPQFTQLSSRRSRVRDIGIALLAGGLMTALVLSATGVLFYPSISDYFVENALPLGHGRNIVNVILVDFRAFDTMGEITVLGIAAIGVYVLLKLSAASKSDKTGDAE
;
A
#
# COMPACT_ATOMS: atom_id res chain seq x y z
N MET A 1 9.76 -19.38 35.71
CA MET A 1 10.39 -20.68 35.39
C MET A 1 10.87 -20.58 33.93
N PHE A 2 12.14 -20.27 33.70
CA PHE A 2 12.77 -20.30 32.40
C PHE A 2 13.28 -21.73 32.17
N GLY A 3 12.50 -22.53 31.47
CA GLY A 3 12.96 -23.83 31.00
C GLY A 3 13.94 -23.61 29.83
N GLY A 4 15.16 -24.17 29.96
CA GLY A 4 16.18 -24.08 28.91
C GLY A 4 15.69 -24.70 27.59
N PHE A 5 15.69 -23.89 26.56
CA PHE A 5 15.48 -24.30 25.18
C PHE A 5 16.74 -25.05 24.74
N ASN A 6 16.65 -26.37 24.65
CA ASN A 6 17.61 -27.16 23.90
C ASN A 6 17.06 -27.30 22.48
N PRO A 7 17.67 -26.66 21.46
CA PRO A 7 17.14 -26.74 20.08
C PRO A 7 17.30 -28.19 19.58
N ALA A 8 16.21 -28.71 18.98
CA ALA A 8 16.25 -29.96 18.24
C ALA A 8 17.21 -29.85 17.03
N PRO A 9 17.83 -30.94 16.53
CA PRO A 9 18.69 -30.88 15.36
C PRO A 9 17.90 -30.34 14.15
N GLY A 10 18.29 -29.12 13.65
CA GLY A 10 17.58 -28.36 12.58
C GLY A 10 17.03 -27.00 13.04
N GLU A 11 16.84 -26.71 14.32
CA GLU A 11 16.28 -25.43 14.80
C GLU A 11 17.25 -24.24 14.62
N GLY A 12 18.56 -24.48 14.60
CA GLY A 12 19.56 -23.44 14.38
C GLY A 12 19.52 -22.87 12.96
N GLU A 13 19.36 -23.71 11.95
CA GLU A 13 19.27 -23.29 10.54
C GLU A 13 17.95 -22.57 10.25
N SER A 14 16.87 -22.96 10.90
CA SER A 14 15.55 -22.37 10.75
C SER A 14 15.51 -20.92 11.28
N MET A 15 16.16 -20.62 12.40
CA MET A 15 16.21 -19.26 12.95
C MET A 15 17.03 -18.30 12.09
N ILE A 16 18.11 -18.80 11.42
CA ILE A 16 18.94 -17.97 10.53
C ILE A 16 18.12 -17.48 9.33
N LEU A 17 17.14 -18.26 8.84
CA LEU A 17 16.26 -17.85 7.74
C LEU A 17 15.43 -16.60 8.12
N ALA A 18 14.84 -16.57 9.30
CA ALA A 18 14.13 -15.41 9.80
C ALA A 18 15.08 -14.21 10.01
N LEU A 19 16.28 -14.48 10.57
CA LEU A 19 17.29 -13.46 10.78
C LEU A 19 17.78 -12.86 9.45
N ALA A 20 17.85 -13.61 8.37
CA ALA A 20 18.22 -13.10 7.04
C ALA A 20 17.26 -12.01 6.57
N VAL A 21 15.94 -12.14 6.82
CA VAL A 21 14.95 -11.12 6.49
C VAL A 21 15.01 -9.94 7.46
N VAL A 22 14.97 -10.23 8.77
CA VAL A 22 14.90 -9.21 9.82
C VAL A 22 16.18 -8.37 9.88
N SER A 23 17.36 -8.97 9.65
CA SER A 23 18.63 -8.23 9.68
C SER A 23 18.74 -7.18 8.58
N VAL A 24 18.23 -7.46 7.37
CA VAL A 24 18.20 -6.47 6.28
C VAL A 24 17.27 -5.30 6.63
N LEU A 25 16.10 -5.58 7.24
CA LEU A 25 15.22 -4.54 7.76
C LEU A 25 15.89 -3.76 8.91
N GLY A 26 16.60 -4.44 9.80
CA GLY A 26 17.38 -3.82 10.88
C GLY A 26 18.50 -2.91 10.35
N LEU A 27 19.20 -3.34 9.28
CA LEU A 27 20.24 -2.55 8.63
C LEU A 27 19.68 -1.24 8.04
N ALA A 28 18.43 -1.24 7.59
CA ALA A 28 17.76 -0.04 7.08
C ALA A 28 17.70 1.08 8.13
N PHE A 29 17.47 0.74 9.39
CA PHE A 29 17.49 1.71 10.50
C PHE A 29 18.91 2.20 10.84
N ALA A 30 19.93 1.35 10.66
CA ALA A 30 21.32 1.70 10.88
C ALA A 30 21.93 2.48 9.69
N ALA A 31 21.36 2.36 8.49
CA ALA A 31 21.90 2.94 7.26
C ALA A 31 22.15 4.45 7.33
N PRO A 32 21.27 5.32 7.88
CA PRO A 32 21.53 6.75 7.98
C PRO A 32 22.80 7.05 8.78
N TRP A 33 23.00 6.36 9.90
CA TRP A 33 24.19 6.52 10.74
C TRP A 33 25.48 6.06 10.05
N LEU A 34 25.43 4.91 9.34
CA LEU A 34 26.55 4.37 8.58
C LEU A 34 26.93 5.31 7.42
N VAL A 35 25.96 5.84 6.69
CA VAL A 35 26.17 6.77 5.57
C VAL A 35 26.85 8.05 6.05
N ARG A 36 26.41 8.62 7.17
CA ARG A 36 27.05 9.82 7.76
C ARG A 36 28.51 9.59 8.14
N ARG A 37 28.87 8.38 8.57
CA ARG A 37 30.26 8.05 8.95
C ARG A 37 31.15 7.65 7.78
N ALA A 38 30.61 6.85 6.85
CA ALA A 38 31.38 6.26 5.75
C ALA A 38 31.38 7.13 4.46
N GLY A 39 30.51 8.12 4.38
CA GLY A 39 30.39 8.99 3.21
C GLY A 39 30.19 8.19 1.91
N ASN A 40 31.00 8.48 0.89
CA ASN A 40 30.90 7.80 -0.43
C ASN A 40 31.25 6.31 -0.41
N GLY A 41 31.85 5.79 0.66
CA GLY A 41 32.14 4.37 0.84
C GLY A 41 30.97 3.56 1.42
N ALA A 42 29.90 4.22 1.85
CA ALA A 42 28.78 3.60 2.52
C ALA A 42 28.13 2.45 1.73
N GLY A 43 28.04 2.57 0.39
CA GLY A 43 27.49 1.54 -0.47
C GLY A 43 28.20 0.19 -0.35
N TRP A 44 29.53 0.19 -0.24
CA TRP A 44 30.32 -1.03 -0.06
C TRP A 44 30.09 -1.68 1.31
N ILE A 45 29.99 -0.85 2.37
CA ILE A 45 29.74 -1.34 3.74
C ILE A 45 28.32 -1.90 3.86
N LEU A 46 27.34 -1.17 3.37
CA LEU A 46 25.94 -1.60 3.42
C LEU A 46 25.66 -2.85 2.56
N ALA A 47 26.46 -3.10 1.52
CA ALA A 47 26.35 -4.27 0.68
C ALA A 47 26.84 -5.58 1.35
N ILE A 48 27.64 -5.49 2.43
CA ILE A 48 28.21 -6.67 3.12
C ILE A 48 27.11 -7.60 3.62
N LEU A 49 26.07 -7.06 4.28
CA LEU A 49 24.99 -7.87 4.83
C LEU A 49 24.12 -8.51 3.74
N PRO A 50 23.63 -7.79 2.71
CA PRO A 50 22.95 -8.43 1.57
C PRO A 50 23.80 -9.51 0.87
N ALA A 51 25.11 -9.28 0.72
CA ALA A 51 26.02 -10.30 0.16
C ALA A 51 26.10 -11.55 1.07
N ALA A 52 26.21 -11.35 2.39
CA ALA A 52 26.21 -12.47 3.35
C ALA A 52 24.88 -13.24 3.31
N VAL A 53 23.74 -12.54 3.21
CA VAL A 53 22.42 -13.16 3.01
C VAL A 53 22.39 -13.96 1.71
N THR A 54 22.94 -13.43 0.62
CA THR A 54 23.02 -14.15 -0.66
C THR A 54 23.84 -15.44 -0.52
N LEU A 55 25.01 -15.37 0.14
CA LEU A 55 25.85 -16.57 0.37
C LEU A 55 25.14 -17.60 1.26
N TYR A 56 24.42 -17.15 2.30
CA TYR A 56 23.61 -18.05 3.12
C TYR A 56 22.51 -18.71 2.29
N LEU A 57 21.78 -17.97 1.45
CA LEU A 57 20.73 -18.55 0.60
C LEU A 57 21.32 -19.55 -0.44
N ILE A 58 22.54 -19.32 -0.95
CA ILE A 58 23.24 -20.28 -1.80
C ILE A 58 23.53 -21.57 -1.03
N SER A 59 23.89 -21.51 0.26
CA SER A 59 24.15 -22.71 1.07
C SER A 59 22.90 -23.56 1.32
N LEU A 60 21.68 -23.00 1.13
CA LEU A 60 20.42 -23.76 1.25
C LEU A 60 20.00 -24.47 -0.03
N LEU A 61 20.66 -24.24 -1.17
CA LEU A 61 20.31 -24.87 -2.45
C LEU A 61 20.33 -26.40 -2.42
N PRO A 62 21.31 -27.09 -1.80
CA PRO A 62 21.29 -28.54 -1.71
C PRO A 62 20.05 -29.08 -0.97
N LEU A 63 19.68 -28.45 0.15
CA LEU A 63 18.50 -28.84 0.93
C LEU A 63 17.20 -28.73 0.12
N ALA A 64 17.06 -27.64 -0.64
CA ALA A 64 15.92 -27.44 -1.52
C ALA A 64 15.89 -28.44 -2.68
N ALA A 65 17.06 -28.83 -3.21
CA ALA A 65 17.17 -29.81 -4.28
C ALA A 65 16.80 -31.24 -3.79
N GLU A 66 17.07 -31.56 -2.52
CA GLU A 66 16.65 -32.79 -1.87
C GLU A 66 15.17 -32.81 -1.43
N GLY A 67 14.42 -31.72 -1.68
CA GLY A 67 13.01 -31.58 -1.27
C GLY A 67 12.83 -31.33 0.24
N GLN A 68 13.89 -30.91 0.94
CA GLN A 68 13.90 -30.57 2.37
C GLN A 68 14.10 -29.06 2.59
N PRO A 69 13.12 -28.20 2.27
CA PRO A 69 13.30 -26.77 2.39
C PRO A 69 13.47 -26.34 3.84
N ALA A 70 14.44 -25.45 4.09
CA ALA A 70 14.57 -24.82 5.39
C ALA A 70 13.29 -24.04 5.74
N ALA A 71 12.76 -24.26 6.95
CA ALA A 71 11.54 -23.62 7.41
C ALA A 71 11.69 -23.11 8.85
N PHE A 72 11.04 -21.98 9.13
CA PHE A 72 10.97 -21.38 10.46
C PHE A 72 9.52 -20.98 10.75
N SER A 73 9.01 -21.26 11.93
CA SER A 73 7.67 -20.85 12.34
C SER A 73 7.61 -20.62 13.84
N ILE A 74 7.03 -19.48 14.22
CA ILE A 74 6.64 -19.18 15.61
C ILE A 74 5.19 -18.72 15.63
N PRO A 75 4.40 -19.11 16.64
CA PRO A 75 3.02 -18.67 16.77
C PRO A 75 2.98 -17.17 17.11
N TRP A 76 2.20 -16.41 16.35
CA TRP A 76 1.95 -14.98 16.62
C TRP A 76 0.56 -14.78 17.22
N SER A 77 -0.49 -15.19 16.50
CA SER A 77 -1.87 -15.26 16.99
C SER A 77 -2.51 -16.56 16.51
N PRO A 78 -2.31 -17.68 17.21
CA PRO A 78 -2.78 -18.99 16.78
C PRO A 78 -4.29 -19.07 16.58
N GLU A 79 -5.06 -18.32 17.38
CA GLU A 79 -6.52 -18.23 17.29
C GLU A 79 -7.01 -17.70 15.94
N LEU A 80 -6.20 -16.85 15.29
CA LEU A 80 -6.47 -16.30 13.95
C LEU A 80 -5.71 -17.05 12.84
N GLY A 81 -5.01 -18.15 13.16
CA GLY A 81 -4.15 -18.86 12.20
C GLY A 81 -2.91 -18.08 11.77
N LEU A 82 -2.46 -17.11 12.60
CA LEU A 82 -1.31 -16.27 12.27
C LEU A 82 -0.03 -16.86 12.87
N PHE A 83 0.89 -17.20 11.97
CA PHE A 83 2.23 -17.65 12.31
C PHE A 83 3.26 -16.73 11.61
N PHE A 84 4.30 -16.39 12.35
CA PHE A 84 5.47 -15.73 11.76
C PHE A 84 6.36 -16.82 11.18
N SER A 85 6.04 -17.24 9.94
CA SER A 85 6.60 -18.41 9.30
C SER A 85 7.27 -18.08 7.98
N PHE A 86 8.46 -18.64 7.77
CA PHE A 86 9.24 -18.53 6.54
C PHE A 86 9.63 -19.92 6.04
N ARG A 87 9.70 -20.04 4.70
CA ARG A 87 10.10 -21.28 4.03
C ARG A 87 10.95 -20.96 2.81
N ALA A 88 12.11 -21.59 2.74
CA ALA A 88 13.06 -21.43 1.64
C ALA A 88 13.02 -22.67 0.72
N ASP A 89 11.94 -22.83 -0.04
CA ASP A 89 11.83 -23.82 -1.11
C ASP A 89 12.48 -23.32 -2.41
N GLY A 90 12.50 -24.14 -3.46
CA GLY A 90 13.17 -23.77 -4.71
C GLY A 90 12.68 -22.48 -5.33
N LEU A 91 11.36 -22.20 -5.32
CA LEU A 91 10.79 -20.95 -5.86
C LEU A 91 11.14 -19.76 -4.98
N GLY A 92 11.00 -19.90 -3.66
CA GLY A 92 11.38 -18.89 -2.69
C GLY A 92 12.87 -18.54 -2.77
N LEU A 93 13.75 -19.55 -2.89
CA LEU A 93 15.19 -19.36 -3.05
C LEU A 93 15.56 -18.66 -4.36
N LEU A 94 14.94 -19.02 -5.48
CA LEU A 94 15.16 -18.34 -6.76
C LEU A 94 14.89 -16.84 -6.67
N PHE A 95 13.75 -16.48 -6.09
CA PHE A 95 13.41 -15.07 -5.88
C PHE A 95 14.32 -14.40 -4.85
N ALA A 96 14.58 -15.04 -3.71
CA ALA A 96 15.42 -14.49 -2.65
C ALA A 96 16.87 -14.24 -3.12
N LEU A 97 17.44 -15.14 -3.95
CA LEU A 97 18.76 -14.97 -4.58
C LEU A 97 18.78 -13.81 -5.58
N LEU A 98 17.74 -13.66 -6.40
CA LEU A 98 17.63 -12.49 -7.28
C LEU A 98 17.49 -11.18 -6.47
N ILE A 99 16.69 -11.19 -5.40
CA ILE A 99 16.47 -10.03 -4.54
C ILE A 99 17.77 -9.63 -3.83
N SER A 100 18.44 -10.56 -3.15
CA SER A 100 19.65 -10.25 -2.37
C SER A 100 20.88 -10.06 -3.27
N GLY A 101 21.06 -10.88 -4.30
CA GLY A 101 22.22 -10.81 -5.19
C GLY A 101 22.22 -9.56 -6.07
N VAL A 102 21.15 -9.31 -6.82
CA VAL A 102 21.03 -8.06 -7.59
C VAL A 102 20.96 -6.85 -6.64
N GLY A 103 20.30 -6.99 -5.50
CA GLY A 103 20.23 -5.96 -4.47
C GLY A 103 21.59 -5.54 -3.94
N THR A 104 22.50 -6.48 -3.70
CA THR A 104 23.90 -6.21 -3.31
C THR A 104 24.60 -5.32 -4.34
N LEU A 105 24.45 -5.66 -5.62
CA LEU A 105 25.07 -4.90 -6.72
C LEU A 105 24.45 -3.51 -6.85
N VAL A 106 23.14 -3.38 -6.65
CA VAL A 106 22.42 -2.10 -6.69
C VAL A 106 22.81 -1.19 -5.53
N VAL A 107 23.02 -1.74 -4.32
CA VAL A 107 23.50 -0.98 -3.15
C VAL A 107 24.89 -0.39 -3.43
N ILE A 108 25.80 -1.18 -4.00
CA ILE A 108 27.15 -0.70 -4.42
C ILE A 108 27.01 0.37 -5.51
N TYR A 109 26.20 0.11 -6.53
CA TYR A 109 26.00 1.01 -7.67
C TYR A 109 25.45 2.38 -7.22
N ALA A 110 24.50 2.38 -6.28
CA ALA A 110 23.87 3.60 -5.78
C ALA A 110 24.86 4.57 -5.15
N GLY A 111 25.93 4.10 -4.49
CA GLY A 111 26.99 4.92 -3.93
C GLY A 111 27.79 5.69 -4.97
N GLY A 112 27.95 5.15 -6.17
CA GLY A 112 28.56 5.84 -7.31
C GLY A 112 27.60 6.82 -7.99
N TYR A 113 26.38 6.33 -8.27
CA TYR A 113 25.35 7.07 -9.01
C TYR A 113 24.82 8.30 -8.26
N LEU A 114 24.61 8.21 -6.94
CA LEU A 114 24.11 9.28 -6.08
C LEU A 114 25.23 9.99 -5.31
N ARG A 115 26.45 9.94 -5.79
CA ARG A 115 27.60 10.57 -5.12
C ARG A 115 27.36 12.05 -4.91
N GLY A 116 27.45 12.52 -3.64
CA GLY A 116 27.25 13.92 -3.27
C GLY A 116 25.78 14.32 -3.09
N ASN A 117 24.83 13.40 -3.21
CA ASN A 117 23.43 13.68 -2.93
C ASN A 117 23.21 13.82 -1.42
N PRO A 118 22.59 14.92 -0.91
CA PRO A 118 22.37 15.14 0.51
C PRO A 118 21.41 14.13 1.17
N ASP A 119 20.49 13.53 0.40
CA ASP A 119 19.51 12.58 0.90
C ASP A 119 19.93 11.11 0.73
N LEU A 120 21.22 10.85 0.46
CA LEU A 120 21.75 9.49 0.27
C LEU A 120 21.44 8.56 1.44
N GLU A 121 21.41 9.06 2.67
CA GLU A 121 21.06 8.32 3.87
C GLU A 121 19.61 7.78 3.84
N LYS A 122 18.66 8.62 3.41
CA LYS A 122 17.24 8.27 3.27
C LYS A 122 17.05 7.26 2.13
N PHE A 123 17.80 7.46 1.04
CA PHE A 123 17.79 6.55 -0.10
C PHE A 123 18.16 5.13 0.32
N TYR A 124 19.27 4.93 1.01
CA TYR A 124 19.70 3.61 1.46
C TYR A 124 18.74 3.00 2.47
N ALA A 125 18.20 3.80 3.39
CA ALA A 125 17.20 3.30 4.35
C ALA A 125 16.01 2.69 3.62
N TRP A 126 15.38 3.42 2.69
CA TRP A 126 14.24 2.92 1.94
C TRP A 126 14.59 1.77 0.98
N LEU A 127 15.78 1.78 0.38
CA LEU A 127 16.24 0.69 -0.48
C LEU A 127 16.38 -0.62 0.30
N LEU A 128 16.89 -0.57 1.53
CA LEU A 128 17.04 -1.73 2.41
C LEU A 128 15.71 -2.18 3.01
N VAL A 129 14.80 -1.25 3.37
CA VAL A 129 13.42 -1.60 3.75
C VAL A 129 12.76 -2.36 2.60
N PHE A 130 12.88 -1.85 1.38
CA PHE A 130 12.32 -2.51 0.21
C PHE A 130 12.93 -3.90 -0.03
N MET A 131 14.25 -4.05 0.12
CA MET A 131 14.94 -5.34 -0.01
C MET A 131 14.46 -6.35 1.03
N GLY A 132 14.42 -5.96 2.31
CA GLY A 132 13.95 -6.83 3.39
C GLY A 132 12.49 -7.22 3.22
N SER A 133 11.65 -6.28 2.73
CA SER A 133 10.25 -6.56 2.43
C SER A 133 10.08 -7.56 1.28
N MET A 134 10.88 -7.43 0.23
CA MET A 134 10.86 -8.38 -0.88
C MET A 134 11.38 -9.77 -0.48
N LEU A 135 12.42 -9.84 0.38
CA LEU A 135 12.88 -11.11 0.96
C LEU A 135 11.79 -11.76 1.81
N GLY A 136 11.15 -10.97 2.68
CA GLY A 136 10.04 -11.44 3.49
C GLY A 136 8.87 -11.95 2.65
N LEU A 137 8.52 -11.25 1.56
CA LEU A 137 7.48 -11.65 0.63
C LEU A 137 7.80 -13.01 -0.04
N ALA A 138 9.05 -13.16 -0.56
CA ALA A 138 9.45 -14.35 -1.29
C ALA A 138 9.60 -15.61 -0.42
N LEU A 139 9.89 -15.41 0.88
CA LEU A 139 10.12 -16.49 1.83
C LEU A 139 8.94 -16.72 2.78
N ALA A 140 7.89 -15.87 2.78
CA ALA A 140 6.71 -16.03 3.63
C ALA A 140 6.01 -17.37 3.37
N GLU A 141 5.73 -18.12 4.44
CA GLU A 141 4.93 -19.33 4.43
C GLU A 141 3.46 -19.05 4.78
N ASN A 142 3.18 -18.03 5.59
CA ASN A 142 1.83 -17.61 5.93
C ASN A 142 1.31 -16.54 4.94
N MET A 143 0.07 -16.71 4.43
CA MET A 143 -0.54 -15.81 3.45
C MET A 143 -0.69 -14.37 3.97
N LEU A 144 -1.01 -14.17 5.26
CA LEU A 144 -1.14 -12.83 5.83
C LEU A 144 0.24 -12.20 6.09
N LEU A 145 1.25 -13.00 6.41
CA LEU A 145 2.63 -12.52 6.48
C LEU A 145 3.11 -12.07 5.09
N LEU A 146 2.80 -12.83 4.03
CA LEU A 146 3.06 -12.42 2.65
C LEU A 146 2.39 -11.08 2.34
N PHE A 147 1.11 -10.92 2.71
CA PHE A 147 0.37 -9.67 2.52
C PHE A 147 1.03 -8.49 3.24
N MET A 148 1.48 -8.67 4.48
CA MET A 148 2.18 -7.59 5.22
C MET A 148 3.43 -7.12 4.48
N PHE A 149 4.25 -8.05 4.02
CA PHE A 149 5.44 -7.71 3.22
C PHE A 149 5.08 -7.13 1.84
N TRP A 150 3.99 -7.59 1.23
CA TRP A 150 3.47 -7.03 -0.02
C TRP A 150 3.13 -5.54 0.13
N GLU A 151 2.45 -5.14 1.20
CA GLU A 151 2.15 -3.73 1.45
C GLU A 151 3.40 -2.93 1.82
N LEU A 152 4.30 -3.50 2.59
CA LEU A 152 5.57 -2.83 2.91
C LEU A 152 6.41 -2.58 1.64
N THR A 153 6.34 -3.47 0.63
CA THR A 153 6.95 -3.20 -0.69
C THR A 153 6.24 -2.07 -1.43
N SER A 154 4.92 -1.89 -1.29
CA SER A 154 4.18 -0.79 -1.91
C SER A 154 4.60 0.55 -1.30
N ILE A 155 4.68 0.62 0.03
CA ILE A 155 5.10 1.83 0.76
C ILE A 155 6.54 2.20 0.44
N SER A 156 7.47 1.25 0.56
CA SER A 156 8.89 1.52 0.32
C SER A 156 9.20 1.88 -1.13
N SER A 157 8.50 1.26 -2.10
CA SER A 157 8.62 1.63 -3.52
C SER A 157 8.07 3.03 -3.80
N TYR A 158 6.96 3.44 -3.15
CA TYR A 158 6.44 4.80 -3.24
C TYR A 158 7.51 5.82 -2.82
N MET A 159 8.18 5.60 -1.69
CA MET A 159 9.25 6.47 -1.18
C MET A 159 10.47 6.50 -2.12
N LEU A 160 10.78 5.38 -2.75
CA LEU A 160 11.89 5.28 -3.70
C LEU A 160 11.58 5.90 -5.06
N ILE A 161 10.36 5.72 -5.60
CA ILE A 161 9.94 6.33 -6.87
C ILE A 161 9.83 7.85 -6.72
N GLY A 162 9.28 8.31 -5.60
CA GLY A 162 9.16 9.73 -5.26
C GLY A 162 10.39 10.33 -4.61
N PHE A 163 11.56 9.70 -4.70
CA PHE A 163 12.78 10.16 -4.03
C PHE A 163 13.13 11.63 -4.37
N GLU A 164 13.04 12.01 -5.64
CA GLU A 164 13.19 13.39 -6.09
C GLU A 164 11.85 14.15 -5.96
N HIS A 165 11.32 14.22 -4.74
CA HIS A 165 9.98 14.74 -4.42
C HIS A 165 9.76 16.21 -4.78
N GLU A 166 10.80 16.98 -5.04
CA GLU A 166 10.72 18.35 -5.53
C GLU A 166 10.13 18.40 -6.95
N ARG A 167 10.37 17.35 -7.75
CA ARG A 167 9.84 17.24 -9.10
C ARG A 167 8.39 16.74 -9.07
N GLU A 168 7.49 17.52 -9.67
CA GLU A 168 6.06 17.16 -9.77
C GLU A 168 5.84 15.83 -10.49
N THR A 169 6.59 15.57 -11.56
CA THR A 169 6.54 14.32 -12.32
C THR A 169 6.88 13.10 -11.47
N ALA A 170 7.89 13.21 -10.60
CA ALA A 170 8.29 12.13 -9.69
C ALA A 170 7.20 11.87 -8.63
N ARG A 171 6.60 12.93 -8.06
CA ARG A 171 5.48 12.78 -7.12
C ARG A 171 4.26 12.12 -7.75
N ALA A 172 3.87 12.59 -8.94
CA ALA A 172 2.73 12.03 -9.67
C ALA A 172 2.94 10.55 -10.02
N ALA A 173 4.15 10.19 -10.50
CA ALA A 173 4.51 8.81 -10.81
C ALA A 173 4.50 7.91 -9.57
N ALA A 174 5.01 8.40 -8.43
CA ALA A 174 4.99 7.68 -7.17
C ALA A 174 3.55 7.44 -6.67
N GLN A 175 2.72 8.48 -6.68
CA GLN A 175 1.30 8.38 -6.30
C GLN A 175 0.54 7.39 -7.21
N GLN A 176 0.75 7.45 -8.51
CA GLN A 176 0.13 6.53 -9.46
C GLN A 176 0.53 5.08 -9.18
N ALA A 177 1.82 4.80 -9.03
CA ALA A 177 2.33 3.47 -8.71
C ALA A 177 1.76 2.97 -7.38
N PHE A 178 1.73 3.82 -6.35
CA PHE A 178 1.20 3.48 -5.02
C PHE A 178 -0.30 3.17 -5.04
N LEU A 179 -1.12 4.06 -5.63
CA LEU A 179 -2.58 3.87 -5.67
C LEU A 179 -2.96 2.58 -6.40
N ILE A 180 -2.26 2.24 -7.48
CA ILE A 180 -2.52 1.00 -8.22
C ILE A 180 -2.06 -0.22 -7.43
N THR A 181 -0.84 -0.20 -6.88
CA THR A 181 -0.25 -1.39 -6.25
C THR A 181 -0.76 -1.64 -4.84
N ALA A 182 -1.00 -0.60 -4.03
CA ALA A 182 -1.60 -0.73 -2.70
C ALA A 182 -3.11 -0.99 -2.80
N GLY A 183 -3.82 -0.36 -3.75
CA GLY A 183 -5.21 -0.72 -4.04
C GLY A 183 -5.34 -2.19 -4.42
N GLY A 184 -4.42 -2.70 -5.26
CA GLY A 184 -4.32 -4.13 -5.56
C GLY A 184 -4.00 -4.99 -4.34
N GLY A 185 -3.20 -4.49 -3.41
CA GLY A 185 -2.88 -5.21 -2.17
C GLY A 185 -4.09 -5.38 -1.24
N LEU A 186 -4.94 -4.36 -1.11
CA LEU A 186 -6.20 -4.50 -0.36
C LEU A 186 -7.13 -5.56 -0.99
N VAL A 187 -7.16 -5.61 -2.32
CA VAL A 187 -7.88 -6.66 -3.07
C VAL A 187 -7.24 -8.03 -2.82
N LEU A 188 -5.90 -8.10 -2.74
CA LEU A 188 -5.17 -9.32 -2.38
C LEU A 188 -5.59 -9.84 -1.01
N LEU A 189 -5.66 -8.98 -0.01
CA LEU A 189 -6.08 -9.37 1.34
C LEU A 189 -7.43 -10.08 1.33
N ALA A 190 -8.42 -9.49 0.64
CA ALA A 190 -9.74 -10.11 0.51
C ALA A 190 -9.65 -11.47 -0.21
N GLY A 191 -8.87 -11.57 -1.29
CA GLY A 191 -8.66 -12.82 -2.02
C GLY A 191 -7.99 -13.91 -1.18
N LEU A 192 -6.96 -13.57 -0.40
CA LEU A 192 -6.26 -14.50 0.49
C LEU A 192 -7.14 -15.00 1.64
N LEU A 193 -7.96 -14.12 2.22
CA LEU A 193 -8.91 -14.51 3.26
C LEU A 193 -9.97 -15.48 2.73
N LEU A 194 -10.52 -15.23 1.54
CA LEU A 194 -11.45 -16.16 0.89
C LEU A 194 -10.77 -17.48 0.53
N LEU A 195 -9.53 -17.44 0.08
CA LEU A 195 -8.75 -18.64 -0.23
C LEU A 195 -8.45 -19.44 1.04
N GLY A 196 -8.08 -18.76 2.14
CA GLY A 196 -7.91 -19.39 3.46
C GLY A 196 -9.19 -20.02 3.98
N GLN A 197 -10.34 -19.38 3.76
CA GLN A 197 -11.65 -19.95 4.11
C GLN A 197 -11.98 -21.18 3.26
N ALA A 198 -11.63 -21.17 1.96
CA ALA A 198 -11.84 -22.32 1.06
C ALA A 198 -10.95 -23.51 1.43
N GLY A 199 -9.69 -23.30 1.77
CA GLY A 199 -8.71 -24.34 2.10
C GLY A 199 -8.58 -24.63 3.60
N GLY A 200 -9.28 -23.91 4.48
CA GLY A 200 -9.23 -24.10 5.94
C GLY A 200 -7.88 -23.78 6.60
N THR A 201 -6.96 -23.13 5.89
CA THR A 201 -5.62 -22.78 6.38
C THR A 201 -5.06 -21.53 5.71
N LEU A 202 -4.15 -20.83 6.41
CA LEU A 202 -3.40 -19.69 5.89
C LEU A 202 -1.93 -20.04 5.55
N GLU A 203 -1.50 -21.28 5.76
CA GLU A 203 -0.14 -21.75 5.46
C GLU A 203 -0.06 -22.36 4.06
N PHE A 204 0.87 -21.87 3.21
CA PHE A 204 0.99 -22.31 1.81
C PHE A 204 1.25 -23.81 1.67
N SER A 205 2.16 -24.37 2.46
CA SER A 205 2.53 -25.80 2.35
C SER A 205 1.39 -26.76 2.60
N THR A 206 0.42 -26.36 3.39
CA THR A 206 -0.81 -27.12 3.66
C THR A 206 -1.88 -26.82 2.60
N LEU A 207 -2.05 -25.54 2.24
CA LEU A 207 -3.05 -25.09 1.28
C LEU A 207 -2.84 -25.72 -0.11
N LEU A 208 -1.58 -25.74 -0.59
CA LEU A 208 -1.24 -26.23 -1.94
C LEU A 208 -1.53 -27.73 -2.14
N LYS A 209 -1.81 -28.47 -1.06
CA LYS A 209 -2.21 -29.90 -1.10
C LYS A 209 -3.72 -30.11 -1.12
N GLN A 210 -4.50 -29.02 -1.15
CA GLN A 210 -5.98 -29.06 -1.04
C GLN A 210 -6.67 -28.53 -2.30
N ASP A 211 -6.07 -28.70 -3.46
CA ASP A 211 -6.53 -28.17 -4.74
C ASP A 211 -7.98 -28.57 -5.07
N ASP A 212 -8.38 -29.84 -4.89
CA ASP A 212 -9.74 -30.32 -5.11
C ASP A 212 -10.75 -29.66 -4.19
N VAL A 213 -10.40 -29.49 -2.89
CA VAL A 213 -11.29 -28.87 -1.89
C VAL A 213 -11.49 -27.39 -2.23
N ILE A 214 -10.40 -26.70 -2.61
CA ILE A 214 -10.43 -25.30 -2.98
C ILE A 214 -11.29 -25.09 -4.24
N ARG A 215 -11.08 -25.89 -5.29
CA ARG A 215 -11.84 -25.80 -6.55
C ARG A 215 -13.33 -26.10 -6.38
N ALA A 216 -13.71 -26.99 -5.46
CA ALA A 216 -15.10 -27.30 -5.14
C ALA A 216 -15.78 -26.23 -4.26
N SER A 217 -15.02 -25.33 -3.66
CA SER A 217 -15.53 -24.30 -2.76
C SER A 217 -16.30 -23.18 -3.50
N PRO A 218 -17.43 -22.68 -2.96
CA PRO A 218 -18.11 -21.51 -3.51
C PRO A 218 -17.26 -20.24 -3.47
N PHE A 219 -16.19 -20.21 -2.67
CA PHE A 219 -15.25 -19.11 -2.57
C PHE A 219 -14.15 -19.13 -3.64
N TYR A 220 -14.01 -20.21 -4.43
CA TYR A 220 -12.98 -20.34 -5.46
C TYR A 220 -12.99 -19.19 -6.46
N LEU A 221 -14.13 -18.98 -7.14
CA LEU A 221 -14.24 -17.94 -8.17
C LEU A 221 -13.93 -16.53 -7.65
N PRO A 222 -14.56 -16.04 -6.56
CA PRO A 222 -14.23 -14.72 -6.05
C PRO A 222 -12.78 -14.61 -5.53
N ALA A 223 -12.23 -15.65 -4.89
CA ALA A 223 -10.85 -15.65 -4.44
C ALA A 223 -9.87 -15.52 -5.61
N VAL A 224 -10.03 -16.34 -6.65
CA VAL A 224 -9.17 -16.30 -7.85
C VAL A 224 -9.25 -14.95 -8.52
N VAL A 225 -10.43 -14.39 -8.77
CA VAL A 225 -10.59 -13.09 -9.43
C VAL A 225 -9.87 -11.98 -8.65
N LEU A 226 -10.01 -11.95 -7.32
CA LEU A 226 -9.35 -10.95 -6.48
C LEU A 226 -7.83 -11.12 -6.47
N ILE A 227 -7.33 -12.37 -6.39
CA ILE A 227 -5.89 -12.67 -6.43
C ILE A 227 -5.29 -12.28 -7.79
N LEU A 228 -5.98 -12.61 -8.90
CA LEU A 228 -5.54 -12.23 -10.25
C LEU A 228 -5.47 -10.72 -10.40
N LEU A 229 -6.51 -10.00 -9.96
CA LEU A 229 -6.53 -8.54 -10.01
C LEU A 229 -5.34 -7.94 -9.24
N ALA A 230 -5.05 -8.45 -8.04
CA ALA A 230 -3.92 -8.00 -7.25
C ALA A 230 -2.56 -8.31 -7.93
N ALA A 231 -2.39 -9.52 -8.45
CA ALA A 231 -1.18 -9.91 -9.18
C ALA A 231 -0.96 -9.02 -10.42
N PHE A 232 -2.01 -8.70 -11.15
CA PHE A 232 -1.95 -7.87 -12.35
C PHE A 232 -1.59 -6.42 -12.04
N THR A 233 -2.10 -5.85 -10.95
CA THR A 233 -1.70 -4.50 -10.52
C THR A 233 -0.22 -4.43 -10.17
N LYS A 234 0.30 -5.39 -9.40
CA LYS A 234 1.70 -5.41 -8.95
C LYS A 234 2.68 -5.73 -10.08
N SER A 235 2.32 -6.67 -10.97
CA SER A 235 3.16 -7.09 -12.09
C SER A 235 2.87 -6.34 -13.40
N ALA A 236 2.25 -5.18 -13.31
CA ALA A 236 2.01 -4.28 -14.44
C ALA A 236 1.39 -5.00 -15.67
N GLN A 237 0.40 -5.88 -15.42
CA GLN A 237 -0.35 -6.52 -16.49
C GLN A 237 -1.43 -5.58 -17.05
N PHE A 238 -1.85 -5.79 -18.27
CA PHE A 238 -2.98 -5.06 -18.85
C PHE A 238 -4.24 -5.25 -17.98
N PRO A 239 -5.01 -4.18 -17.69
CA PRO A 239 -4.86 -2.80 -18.13
C PRO A 239 -3.95 -1.93 -17.24
N PHE A 240 -3.34 -2.45 -16.17
CA PHE A 240 -2.60 -1.69 -15.17
C PHE A 240 -1.12 -1.40 -15.52
N HIS A 241 -0.64 -1.78 -16.71
CA HIS A 241 0.76 -1.72 -17.13
C HIS A 241 1.40 -0.32 -17.10
N PHE A 242 0.60 0.74 -17.21
CA PHE A 242 1.07 2.11 -17.46
C PHE A 242 1.82 2.75 -16.27
N TRP A 243 1.62 2.28 -15.03
CA TRP A 243 2.36 2.83 -13.90
C TRP A 243 3.86 2.52 -13.98
N LEU A 244 4.24 1.36 -14.57
CA LEU A 244 5.63 0.92 -14.62
C LEU A 244 6.53 1.83 -15.47
N PRO A 245 6.19 2.20 -16.72
CA PRO A 245 6.97 3.18 -17.47
C PRO A 245 6.98 4.58 -16.85
N ASN A 246 5.93 4.98 -16.15
CA ASN A 246 5.90 6.26 -15.45
C ASN A 246 6.80 6.25 -14.20
N ALA A 247 6.95 5.11 -13.53
CA ALA A 247 7.88 4.93 -12.41
C ALA A 247 9.36 5.10 -12.82
N MET A 248 9.69 5.25 -14.11
CA MET A 248 11.05 5.56 -14.58
C MET A 248 11.54 6.96 -14.19
N GLU A 249 10.71 7.78 -13.57
CA GLU A 249 11.13 9.03 -12.92
C GLU A 249 12.03 8.78 -11.70
N ALA A 250 12.00 7.58 -11.12
CA ALA A 250 12.89 7.17 -10.03
C ALA A 250 14.38 7.20 -10.43
N PRO A 251 15.32 7.39 -9.48
CA PRO A 251 16.74 7.19 -9.73
C PRO A 251 17.03 5.81 -10.33
N THR A 252 18.03 5.72 -11.21
CA THR A 252 18.26 4.47 -11.96
C THR A 252 18.57 3.24 -11.08
N PRO A 253 19.27 3.31 -9.94
CA PRO A 253 19.42 2.16 -9.04
C PRO A 253 18.06 1.59 -8.61
N VAL A 254 17.09 2.46 -8.31
CA VAL A 254 15.71 2.07 -7.96
C VAL A 254 15.04 1.38 -9.16
N SER A 255 15.07 2.01 -10.34
CA SER A 255 14.47 1.43 -11.56
C SER A 255 15.08 0.05 -11.87
N THR A 256 16.40 -0.10 -11.71
CA THR A 256 17.08 -1.39 -11.87
C THR A 256 16.52 -2.43 -10.93
N TYR A 257 16.44 -2.12 -9.64
CA TYR A 257 16.06 -3.08 -8.62
C TYR A 257 14.58 -3.47 -8.71
N LEU A 258 13.69 -2.49 -8.80
CA LEU A 258 12.26 -2.72 -8.86
C LEU A 258 11.83 -3.53 -10.09
N HIS A 259 12.49 -3.29 -11.24
CA HIS A 259 11.98 -3.77 -12.52
C HIS A 259 12.75 -4.97 -13.09
N SER A 260 13.96 -5.27 -12.60
CA SER A 260 14.70 -6.46 -13.05
C SER A 260 14.53 -7.66 -12.12
N ALA A 261 14.57 -7.45 -10.80
CA ALA A 261 14.71 -8.56 -9.84
C ALA A 261 13.56 -8.69 -8.83
N THR A 262 12.78 -7.62 -8.59
CA THR A 262 11.94 -7.55 -7.39
C THR A 262 10.47 -7.21 -7.66
N MET A 263 10.02 -6.00 -7.38
CA MET A 263 8.62 -5.57 -7.25
C MET A 263 7.67 -6.09 -8.33
N VAL A 264 8.05 -5.87 -9.60
CA VAL A 264 7.17 -6.24 -10.72
C VAL A 264 7.05 -7.75 -10.94
N LYS A 265 7.91 -8.53 -10.31
CA LYS A 265 7.86 -9.99 -10.31
C LYS A 265 7.07 -10.56 -9.13
N ALA A 266 6.65 -9.73 -8.16
CA ALA A 266 5.90 -10.20 -7.00
C ALA A 266 4.54 -10.81 -7.37
N GLY A 267 3.82 -10.24 -8.35
CA GLY A 267 2.59 -10.85 -8.86
C GLY A 267 2.85 -12.13 -9.65
N VAL A 268 3.93 -12.18 -10.44
CA VAL A 268 4.38 -13.42 -11.11
C VAL A 268 4.72 -14.50 -10.09
N TYR A 269 5.42 -14.13 -9.00
CA TYR A 269 5.69 -15.02 -7.87
C TYR A 269 4.40 -15.56 -7.26
N LEU A 270 3.44 -14.69 -6.98
CA LEU A 270 2.16 -15.07 -6.39
C LEU A 270 1.39 -16.06 -7.29
N LEU A 271 1.35 -15.80 -8.61
CA LEU A 271 0.72 -16.69 -9.58
C LEU A 271 1.43 -18.05 -9.66
N ALA A 272 2.75 -18.07 -9.69
CA ALA A 272 3.52 -19.30 -9.69
C ALA A 272 3.38 -20.07 -8.36
N ARG A 273 3.35 -19.36 -7.22
CA ARG A 273 3.19 -19.96 -5.88
C ARG A 273 1.82 -20.60 -5.68
N LEU A 274 0.75 -19.95 -6.17
CA LEU A 274 -0.62 -20.45 -6.03
C LEU A 274 -1.06 -21.35 -7.20
N GLY A 275 -0.24 -21.44 -8.26
CA GLY A 275 -0.51 -22.26 -9.43
C GLY A 275 -0.94 -23.69 -9.09
N PRO A 276 -0.23 -24.44 -8.25
CA PRO A 276 -0.59 -25.82 -7.91
C PRO A 276 -2.03 -25.96 -7.36
N ALA A 277 -2.52 -24.98 -6.59
CA ALA A 277 -3.87 -25.01 -6.03
C ALA A 277 -4.95 -24.45 -6.96
N LEU A 278 -4.61 -23.49 -7.83
CA LEU A 278 -5.61 -22.67 -8.56
C LEU A 278 -5.65 -22.97 -10.07
N ASN A 279 -4.62 -23.56 -10.63
CA ASN A 279 -4.49 -23.84 -12.06
C ASN A 279 -5.45 -24.97 -12.50
N GLY A 280 -5.51 -25.25 -13.85
CA GLY A 280 -6.31 -26.33 -14.42
C GLY A 280 -7.77 -25.99 -14.72
N THR A 281 -8.15 -24.72 -14.64
CA THR A 281 -9.48 -24.21 -14.99
C THR A 281 -9.43 -23.26 -16.19
N ASP A 282 -10.54 -23.15 -16.92
CA ASP A 282 -10.67 -22.20 -18.03
C ASP A 282 -10.45 -20.75 -17.55
N LEU A 283 -10.90 -20.43 -16.32
CA LEU A 283 -10.66 -19.12 -15.71
C LEU A 283 -9.18 -18.81 -15.60
N TRP A 284 -8.36 -19.79 -15.19
CA TRP A 284 -6.92 -19.61 -15.08
C TRP A 284 -6.27 -19.47 -16.46
N LEU A 285 -6.59 -20.34 -17.39
CA LEU A 285 -6.04 -20.32 -18.74
C LEU A 285 -6.34 -19.00 -19.46
N TYR A 286 -7.60 -18.57 -19.50
CA TYR A 286 -7.99 -17.34 -20.19
C TYR A 286 -7.69 -16.07 -19.37
N GLY A 287 -7.86 -16.12 -18.05
CA GLY A 287 -7.58 -15.01 -17.16
C GLY A 287 -6.08 -14.73 -17.07
N VAL A 288 -5.26 -15.71 -16.73
CA VAL A 288 -3.80 -15.53 -16.59
C VAL A 288 -3.12 -15.53 -17.95
N GLY A 289 -3.36 -16.57 -18.76
CA GLY A 289 -2.74 -16.71 -20.07
C GLY A 289 -3.16 -15.63 -21.05
N GLY A 290 -4.46 -15.33 -21.15
CA GLY A 290 -4.99 -14.30 -22.07
C GLY A 290 -4.49 -12.89 -21.72
N ILE A 291 -4.54 -12.50 -20.44
CA ILE A 291 -4.01 -11.20 -19.99
C ILE A 291 -2.49 -11.14 -20.15
N GLY A 292 -1.78 -12.25 -19.88
CA GLY A 292 -0.35 -12.35 -20.13
C GLY A 292 -0.01 -12.11 -21.59
N ALA A 293 -0.70 -12.76 -22.54
CA ALA A 293 -0.52 -12.58 -23.97
C ALA A 293 -0.80 -11.14 -24.41
N ALA A 294 -1.91 -10.55 -23.96
CA ALA A 294 -2.25 -9.17 -24.25
C ALA A 294 -1.18 -8.18 -23.73
N THR A 295 -0.69 -8.39 -22.52
CA THR A 295 0.37 -7.59 -21.89
C THR A 295 1.69 -7.72 -22.66
N MET A 296 2.06 -8.94 -23.05
CA MET A 296 3.27 -9.25 -23.82
C MET A 296 3.28 -8.50 -25.16
N LEU A 297 2.18 -8.59 -25.92
CA LEU A 297 2.05 -7.93 -27.22
C LEU A 297 2.06 -6.41 -27.09
N LEU A 298 1.28 -5.87 -26.15
CA LEU A 298 1.19 -4.43 -25.91
C LEU A 298 2.54 -3.85 -25.46
N GLY A 299 3.20 -4.52 -24.51
CA GLY A 299 4.52 -4.09 -24.02
C GLY A 299 5.57 -4.09 -25.13
N GLY A 300 5.62 -5.15 -25.95
CA GLY A 300 6.49 -5.22 -27.14
C GLY A 300 6.22 -4.07 -28.13
N TYR A 301 4.95 -3.83 -28.46
CA TYR A 301 4.57 -2.76 -29.40
C TYR A 301 4.97 -1.37 -28.88
N LEU A 302 4.67 -1.07 -27.62
CA LEU A 302 4.99 0.22 -27.01
C LEU A 302 6.50 0.45 -26.83
N ALA A 303 7.28 -0.61 -26.62
CA ALA A 303 8.74 -0.52 -26.55
C ALA A 303 9.35 0.00 -27.85
N LEU A 304 8.83 -0.45 -29.01
CA LEU A 304 9.34 -0.04 -30.34
C LEU A 304 9.20 1.47 -30.61
N GLN A 305 8.32 2.15 -29.87
CA GLN A 305 8.04 3.59 -30.04
C GLN A 305 8.92 4.50 -29.18
N GLN A 306 9.59 3.98 -28.16
CA GLN A 306 10.28 4.80 -27.15
C GLN A 306 11.63 5.35 -27.63
N THR A 307 11.97 6.58 -27.18
CA THR A 307 13.32 7.17 -27.31
C THR A 307 14.09 7.21 -26.01
N ASP A 308 13.42 7.28 -24.88
CA ASP A 308 14.05 7.27 -23.56
C ASP A 308 14.47 5.84 -23.24
N LEU A 309 15.77 5.63 -22.92
CA LEU A 309 16.35 4.32 -22.62
C LEU A 309 15.63 3.61 -21.46
N LYS A 310 15.27 4.34 -20.41
CA LYS A 310 14.60 3.74 -19.26
C LYS A 310 13.17 3.33 -19.60
N ARG A 311 12.42 4.16 -20.33
CA ARG A 311 11.06 3.84 -20.78
C ARG A 311 11.05 2.68 -21.77
N LEU A 312 12.01 2.63 -22.70
CA LEU A 312 12.17 1.54 -23.64
C LEU A 312 12.42 0.20 -22.90
N LEU A 313 13.32 0.19 -21.91
CA LEU A 313 13.56 -0.98 -21.05
C LEU A 313 12.33 -1.32 -20.20
N ALA A 314 11.58 -0.33 -19.73
CA ALA A 314 10.35 -0.53 -18.96
C ALA A 314 9.26 -1.23 -19.76
N TYR A 315 8.96 -0.76 -20.99
CA TYR A 315 7.96 -1.42 -21.84
C TYR A 315 8.39 -2.81 -22.28
N SER A 316 9.68 -3.03 -22.54
CA SER A 316 10.18 -4.38 -22.78
C SER A 316 10.17 -5.27 -21.53
N THR A 317 10.16 -4.68 -20.33
CA THR A 317 9.89 -5.41 -19.08
C THR A 317 8.42 -5.78 -18.98
N VAL A 318 7.48 -4.87 -19.32
CA VAL A 318 6.04 -5.18 -19.41
C VAL A 318 5.82 -6.38 -20.35
N SER A 319 6.47 -6.39 -21.52
CA SER A 319 6.39 -7.52 -22.46
C SER A 319 6.92 -8.84 -21.86
N ALA A 320 8.06 -8.80 -21.17
CA ALA A 320 8.62 -9.99 -20.52
C ALA A 320 7.76 -10.49 -19.35
N LEU A 321 7.17 -9.58 -18.56
CA LEU A 321 6.21 -9.93 -17.50
C LEU A 321 4.93 -10.54 -18.08
N GLY A 322 4.45 -10.03 -19.21
CA GLY A 322 3.36 -10.63 -19.96
C GLY A 322 3.68 -12.04 -20.43
N MET A 323 4.90 -12.28 -20.92
CA MET A 323 5.38 -13.60 -21.34
C MET A 323 5.47 -14.58 -20.16
N LEU A 324 6.00 -14.13 -19.00
CA LEU A 324 6.01 -14.94 -17.78
C LEU A 324 4.59 -15.31 -17.33
N THR A 325 3.69 -14.33 -17.36
CA THR A 325 2.28 -14.53 -16.99
C THR A 325 1.57 -15.48 -17.98
N LEU A 326 1.84 -15.34 -19.28
CA LEU A 326 1.35 -16.27 -20.30
C LEU A 326 1.81 -17.71 -20.01
N LEU A 327 3.12 -17.94 -19.82
CA LEU A 327 3.67 -19.27 -19.55
C LEU A 327 3.08 -19.90 -18.29
N ILE A 328 2.89 -19.12 -17.22
CA ILE A 328 2.21 -19.59 -15.99
C ILE A 328 0.73 -19.89 -16.26
N GLY A 329 0.07 -19.08 -17.08
CA GLY A 329 -1.34 -19.26 -17.42
C GLY A 329 -1.60 -20.49 -18.29
N LEU A 330 -0.65 -20.90 -19.14
CA LEU A 330 -0.71 -22.14 -19.92
C LEU A 330 -0.70 -23.38 -19.02
N GLY A 331 -0.08 -23.32 -17.85
CA GLY A 331 -0.19 -24.31 -16.77
C GLY A 331 0.45 -25.66 -17.03
N SER A 332 1.04 -25.92 -18.21
CA SER A 332 1.73 -27.19 -18.45
C SER A 332 3.09 -27.21 -17.70
N PRO A 333 3.58 -28.38 -17.28
CA PRO A 333 4.90 -28.52 -16.65
C PRO A 333 6.01 -27.87 -17.47
N HIS A 334 6.01 -28.05 -18.79
CA HIS A 334 7.01 -27.48 -19.70
C HIS A 334 6.91 -25.95 -19.76
N ALA A 335 5.69 -25.37 -19.74
CA ALA A 335 5.50 -23.93 -19.69
C ALA A 335 6.00 -23.32 -18.37
N LEU A 336 5.75 -23.98 -17.24
CA LEU A 336 6.22 -23.54 -15.93
C LEU A 336 7.76 -23.63 -15.81
N GLN A 337 8.38 -24.67 -16.36
CA GLN A 337 9.84 -24.78 -16.48
C GLN A 337 10.42 -23.62 -17.30
N ALA A 338 9.84 -23.33 -18.49
CA ALA A 338 10.24 -22.19 -19.32
C ALA A 338 10.07 -20.85 -18.60
N ALA A 339 9.00 -20.69 -17.82
CA ALA A 339 8.76 -19.49 -17.01
C ALA A 339 9.86 -19.26 -15.96
N VAL A 340 10.27 -20.32 -15.25
CA VAL A 340 11.35 -20.26 -14.23
C VAL A 340 12.69 -19.89 -14.87
N VAL A 341 13.03 -20.49 -16.02
CA VAL A 341 14.27 -20.16 -16.77
C VAL A 341 14.23 -18.72 -17.27
N LEU A 342 13.10 -18.27 -17.84
CA LEU A 342 12.92 -16.89 -18.29
C LEU A 342 13.00 -15.89 -17.13
N LEU A 343 12.48 -16.22 -15.96
CA LEU A 343 12.54 -15.37 -14.78
C LEU A 343 13.96 -15.03 -14.38
N LEU A 344 14.85 -16.05 -14.35
CA LEU A 344 16.28 -15.88 -14.04
C LEU A 344 17.00 -15.11 -15.15
N ALA A 345 16.83 -15.53 -16.41
CA ALA A 345 17.46 -14.88 -17.56
C ALA A 345 17.10 -13.39 -17.62
N HIS A 346 15.82 -13.08 -17.49
CA HIS A 346 15.31 -11.70 -17.44
C HIS A 346 15.93 -10.89 -16.28
N GLY A 347 16.07 -11.48 -15.09
CA GLY A 347 16.71 -10.83 -13.95
C GLY A 347 18.13 -10.36 -14.26
N LEU A 348 18.93 -11.24 -14.89
CA LEU A 348 20.32 -10.99 -15.22
C LEU A 348 20.47 -9.92 -16.31
N TYR A 349 19.90 -10.14 -17.51
CA TYR A 349 20.12 -9.20 -18.61
C TYR A 349 19.42 -7.85 -18.39
N LYS A 350 18.24 -7.81 -17.77
CA LYS A 350 17.54 -6.55 -17.47
C LYS A 350 18.26 -5.75 -16.39
N GLY A 351 18.74 -6.44 -15.34
CA GLY A 351 19.54 -5.79 -14.31
C GLY A 351 20.74 -5.07 -14.92
N ALA A 352 21.53 -5.80 -15.74
CA ALA A 352 22.68 -5.21 -16.42
C ALA A 352 22.29 -4.04 -17.34
N LEU A 353 21.25 -4.16 -18.17
CA LEU A 353 20.83 -3.11 -19.13
C LEU A 353 20.28 -1.86 -18.44
N PHE A 354 19.57 -2.00 -17.32
CA PHE A 354 19.15 -0.82 -16.55
C PHE A 354 20.35 -0.11 -15.88
N LEU A 355 21.33 -0.86 -15.35
CA LEU A 355 22.57 -0.27 -14.83
C LEU A 355 23.33 0.45 -15.95
N VAL A 356 23.38 -0.11 -17.18
CA VAL A 356 23.94 0.56 -18.37
C VAL A 356 23.21 1.86 -18.69
N ALA A 357 21.88 1.83 -18.69
CA ALA A 357 21.08 3.04 -18.93
C ALA A 357 21.38 4.13 -17.90
N GLY A 358 21.60 3.75 -16.63
CA GLY A 358 22.01 4.68 -15.60
C GLY A 358 23.44 5.18 -15.74
N ALA A 359 24.36 4.31 -16.16
CA ALA A 359 25.76 4.72 -16.47
C ALA A 359 25.78 5.74 -17.61
N LEU A 360 25.01 5.51 -18.66
CA LEU A 360 24.87 6.44 -19.79
C LEU A 360 24.26 7.77 -19.34
N ASP A 361 23.17 7.74 -18.57
CA ASP A 361 22.49 8.93 -18.04
C ASP A 361 23.45 9.77 -17.16
N HIS A 362 24.18 9.10 -16.26
CA HIS A 362 25.12 9.75 -15.34
C HIS A 362 26.27 10.46 -16.08
N GLU A 363 26.88 9.79 -17.07
CA GLU A 363 28.08 10.28 -17.76
C GLU A 363 27.76 11.26 -18.90
N THR A 364 26.65 11.06 -19.61
CA THR A 364 26.30 11.89 -20.78
C THR A 364 25.30 13.00 -20.45
N GLY A 365 24.55 12.87 -19.35
CA GLY A 365 23.46 13.78 -18.97
C GLY A 365 22.20 13.64 -19.83
N THR A 366 22.06 12.54 -20.59
CA THR A 366 20.89 12.29 -21.46
C THR A 366 20.53 10.81 -21.51
N ARG A 367 19.23 10.51 -21.57
CA ARG A 367 18.68 9.17 -21.79
C ARG A 367 18.10 8.99 -23.19
N ASP A 368 18.09 10.05 -23.99
CA ASP A 368 17.53 10.01 -25.35
C ASP A 368 18.49 9.29 -26.30
N ILE A 369 18.05 8.13 -26.81
CA ILE A 369 18.83 7.31 -27.77
C ILE A 369 19.21 8.08 -29.04
N MET A 370 18.45 9.12 -29.36
CA MET A 370 18.72 9.96 -30.54
C MET A 370 19.96 10.85 -30.34
N GLN A 371 20.34 11.10 -29.09
CA GLN A 371 21.49 11.93 -28.71
C GLN A 371 22.73 11.11 -28.32
N LEU A 372 22.61 9.78 -28.31
CA LEU A 372 23.69 8.85 -27.95
C LEU A 372 24.31 8.22 -29.20
N GLY A 373 25.64 8.07 -29.22
CA GLY A 373 26.39 7.39 -30.28
C GLY A 373 27.89 7.50 -30.10
N GLY A 374 28.65 6.51 -30.58
CA GLY A 374 30.10 6.51 -30.63
C GLY A 374 30.82 6.51 -29.28
N LEU A 375 30.22 5.96 -28.20
CA LEU A 375 30.75 6.00 -26.84
C LEU A 375 31.74 4.86 -26.52
N PHE A 376 31.87 3.86 -27.37
CA PHE A 376 32.75 2.70 -27.15
C PHE A 376 34.21 3.08 -26.75
N PRO A 377 34.87 4.05 -27.42
CA PRO A 377 36.29 4.37 -27.08
C PRO A 377 36.46 4.91 -25.65
N VAL A 378 35.42 5.55 -25.07
CA VAL A 378 35.51 6.24 -23.77
C VAL A 378 34.82 5.47 -22.64
N MET A 379 33.90 4.51 -22.94
CA MET A 379 33.18 3.70 -21.99
C MET A 379 33.30 2.21 -22.34
N LYS A 380 34.52 1.68 -22.36
CA LYS A 380 34.79 0.32 -22.87
C LYS A 380 34.19 -0.79 -22.01
N LEU A 381 34.34 -0.71 -20.68
CA LEU A 381 33.83 -1.73 -19.76
C LEU A 381 32.31 -1.74 -19.74
N THR A 382 31.73 -0.54 -19.68
CA THR A 382 30.26 -0.36 -19.78
C THR A 382 29.73 -0.90 -21.12
N ALA A 383 30.41 -0.66 -22.23
CA ALA A 383 30.05 -1.14 -23.56
C ALA A 383 30.11 -2.66 -23.71
N ILE A 384 31.15 -3.31 -23.15
CA ILE A 384 31.27 -4.77 -23.15
C ILE A 384 30.12 -5.39 -22.37
N GLY A 385 29.84 -4.89 -21.16
CA GLY A 385 28.73 -5.38 -20.35
C GLY A 385 27.38 -5.15 -21.01
N ALA A 386 27.17 -3.99 -21.65
CA ALA A 386 25.98 -3.67 -22.43
C ALA A 386 25.80 -4.64 -23.62
N GLY A 387 26.87 -4.92 -24.35
CA GLY A 387 26.86 -5.87 -25.47
C GLY A 387 26.47 -7.27 -25.04
N LEU A 388 27.13 -7.80 -24.00
CA LEU A 388 26.79 -9.13 -23.47
C LEU A 388 25.36 -9.22 -22.98
N ALA A 389 24.89 -8.26 -22.21
CA ALA A 389 23.52 -8.24 -21.70
C ALA A 389 22.49 -8.12 -22.84
N ALA A 390 22.76 -7.29 -23.85
CA ALA A 390 21.92 -7.14 -25.02
C ALA A 390 21.87 -8.41 -25.87
N LEU A 391 23.00 -9.08 -26.11
CA LEU A 391 23.05 -10.36 -26.83
C LEU A 391 22.27 -11.45 -26.07
N SER A 392 22.33 -11.43 -24.72
CA SER A 392 21.52 -12.31 -23.88
C SER A 392 20.02 -12.02 -24.05
N MET A 393 19.63 -10.75 -23.99
CA MET A 393 18.23 -10.35 -24.21
C MET A 393 17.73 -10.73 -25.62
N ALA A 394 18.58 -10.61 -26.63
CA ALA A 394 18.28 -11.05 -28.00
C ALA A 394 18.16 -12.57 -28.13
N GLY A 395 18.64 -13.32 -27.16
CA GLY A 395 18.65 -14.78 -27.15
C GLY A 395 19.65 -15.34 -28.15
N LEU A 396 20.91 -14.88 -28.04
CA LEU A 396 22.04 -15.41 -28.86
C LEU A 396 22.91 -16.35 -28.03
N PRO A 397 23.34 -17.49 -28.58
CA PRO A 397 24.29 -18.35 -27.91
C PRO A 397 25.67 -17.65 -27.82
N PRO A 398 26.47 -17.94 -26.78
CA PRO A 398 26.28 -18.93 -25.73
C PRO A 398 25.67 -18.35 -24.42
N LEU A 399 24.84 -17.34 -24.50
CA LEU A 399 24.28 -16.64 -23.35
C LEU A 399 22.98 -17.30 -22.83
N PHE A 400 22.71 -17.21 -21.53
CA PHE A 400 21.59 -17.88 -20.88
C PHE A 400 20.20 -17.46 -21.44
N GLY A 401 20.08 -16.24 -21.96
CA GLY A 401 18.88 -15.80 -22.65
C GLY A 401 18.52 -16.59 -23.90
N PHE A 402 19.51 -17.27 -24.54
CA PHE A 402 19.25 -18.18 -25.66
C PHE A 402 18.46 -19.41 -25.21
N ILE A 403 18.88 -20.07 -24.14
CA ILE A 403 18.19 -21.26 -23.57
C ILE A 403 16.76 -20.90 -23.19
N SER A 404 16.58 -19.75 -22.51
CA SER A 404 15.26 -19.24 -22.13
C SER A 404 14.34 -18.98 -23.32
N LYS A 405 14.87 -18.39 -24.40
CA LYS A 405 14.10 -18.12 -25.63
C LYS A 405 13.72 -19.40 -26.35
N GLU A 406 14.65 -20.35 -26.46
CA GLU A 406 14.41 -21.63 -27.11
C GLU A 406 13.29 -22.41 -26.42
N MET A 407 13.35 -22.56 -25.09
CA MET A 407 12.28 -23.21 -24.30
C MET A 407 10.94 -22.50 -24.46
N SER A 408 10.95 -21.17 -24.50
CA SER A 408 9.70 -20.41 -24.70
C SER A 408 9.08 -20.64 -26.08
N TYR A 409 9.91 -20.87 -27.12
CA TYR A 409 9.46 -21.18 -28.47
C TYR A 409 8.97 -22.64 -28.58
N GLU A 410 9.62 -23.58 -27.90
CA GLU A 410 9.15 -24.97 -27.82
C GLU A 410 7.74 -25.04 -27.22
N VAL A 411 7.53 -24.39 -26.06
CA VAL A 411 6.21 -24.27 -25.44
C VAL A 411 5.20 -23.61 -26.39
N ALA A 412 5.58 -22.52 -27.06
CA ALA A 412 4.68 -21.82 -27.97
C ALA A 412 4.23 -22.70 -29.13
N LEU A 413 5.13 -23.54 -29.68
CA LEU A 413 4.82 -24.49 -30.77
C LEU A 413 3.83 -25.57 -30.31
N GLU A 414 3.90 -26.01 -29.05
CA GLU A 414 2.96 -26.99 -28.48
C GLU A 414 1.52 -26.44 -28.41
N PHE A 415 1.36 -25.14 -28.08
CA PHE A 415 0.06 -24.50 -27.90
C PHE A 415 -0.54 -23.87 -29.17
N GLY A 416 0.14 -24.02 -30.28
CA GLY A 416 -0.41 -23.70 -31.59
C GLY A 416 -0.01 -22.33 -32.16
N PRO A 417 -0.44 -22.01 -33.40
CA PRO A 417 0.13 -20.95 -34.22
C PRO A 417 -0.11 -19.52 -33.65
N TRP A 418 -1.20 -19.29 -32.96
CA TRP A 418 -1.50 -17.99 -32.36
C TRP A 418 -0.56 -17.63 -31.23
N ILE A 419 -0.30 -18.58 -30.32
CA ILE A 419 0.66 -18.42 -29.22
C ILE A 419 2.07 -18.28 -29.79
N THR A 420 2.43 -19.12 -30.77
CA THR A 420 3.73 -19.04 -31.46
C THR A 420 3.94 -17.67 -32.10
N GLY A 421 2.94 -17.15 -32.84
CA GLY A 421 3.03 -15.84 -33.44
C GLY A 421 3.21 -14.71 -32.43
N ALA A 422 2.49 -14.78 -31.30
CA ALA A 422 2.59 -13.81 -30.22
C ALA A 422 3.99 -13.82 -29.55
N VAL A 423 4.54 -15.00 -29.27
CA VAL A 423 5.88 -15.17 -28.67
C VAL A 423 6.99 -14.75 -29.66
N ILE A 424 6.85 -15.02 -30.96
CA ILE A 424 7.76 -14.52 -32.00
C ILE A 424 7.75 -12.99 -32.03
N PHE A 425 6.59 -12.34 -31.97
CA PHE A 425 6.49 -10.87 -31.95
C PHE A 425 7.23 -10.29 -30.72
N ALA A 426 7.08 -10.90 -29.54
CA ALA A 426 7.82 -10.50 -28.35
C ALA A 426 9.33 -10.69 -28.53
N GLY A 427 9.76 -11.81 -29.12
CA GLY A 427 11.15 -12.07 -29.45
C GLY A 427 11.75 -11.03 -30.41
N LEU A 428 11.01 -10.63 -31.45
CA LEU A 428 11.39 -9.55 -32.37
C LEU A 428 11.58 -8.22 -31.63
N SER A 429 10.65 -7.89 -30.72
CA SER A 429 10.76 -6.70 -29.89
C SER A 429 12.00 -6.74 -28.98
N PHE A 430 12.34 -7.89 -28.40
CA PHE A 430 13.51 -8.03 -27.54
C PHE A 430 14.81 -7.87 -28.34
N VAL A 431 14.91 -8.44 -29.56
CA VAL A 431 16.07 -8.23 -30.43
C VAL A 431 16.22 -6.76 -30.84
N PHE A 432 15.13 -6.09 -31.20
CA PHE A 432 15.12 -4.66 -31.49
C PHE A 432 15.63 -3.83 -30.29
N VAL A 433 15.04 -4.03 -29.11
CA VAL A 433 15.42 -3.33 -27.88
C VAL A 433 16.88 -3.59 -27.52
N ALA A 434 17.33 -4.83 -27.65
CA ALA A 434 18.73 -5.21 -27.42
C ALA A 434 19.69 -4.43 -28.33
N GLY A 435 19.37 -4.31 -29.64
CA GLY A 435 20.14 -3.50 -30.58
C GLY A 435 20.18 -2.02 -30.18
N VAL A 436 19.03 -1.46 -29.79
CA VAL A 436 18.90 -0.05 -29.38
C VAL A 436 19.67 0.25 -28.10
N THR A 437 19.64 -0.63 -27.10
CA THR A 437 20.25 -0.38 -25.80
C THR A 437 21.72 -0.80 -25.72
N GLY A 438 22.08 -1.91 -26.36
CA GLY A 438 23.43 -2.47 -26.29
C GLY A 438 24.38 -2.00 -27.38
N MET A 439 23.85 -1.68 -28.59
CA MET A 439 24.69 -1.25 -29.72
C MET A 439 24.55 0.24 -30.01
N GLY A 440 23.34 0.77 -30.03
CA GLY A 440 23.07 2.14 -30.44
C GLY A 440 23.92 3.23 -29.76
N PRO A 441 24.08 3.24 -28.44
CA PRO A 441 24.87 4.27 -27.76
C PRO A 441 26.37 4.17 -27.99
N PHE A 442 26.91 2.98 -28.25
CA PHE A 442 28.35 2.73 -28.24
C PHE A 442 29.01 2.77 -29.63
N TRP A 443 28.26 2.43 -30.68
CA TRP A 443 28.75 2.40 -32.06
C TRP A 443 28.21 3.53 -32.93
N GLY A 444 28.87 3.79 -34.03
CA GLY A 444 28.55 4.87 -34.96
C GLY A 444 29.30 6.17 -34.67
N GLU A 445 28.82 7.27 -35.24
CA GLU A 445 29.42 8.57 -35.06
C GLU A 445 29.23 9.09 -33.63
N ARG A 446 30.27 9.70 -33.09
CA ARG A 446 30.24 10.33 -31.77
C ARG A 446 29.32 11.55 -31.78
N LYS A 447 28.27 11.51 -31.00
CA LYS A 447 27.35 12.64 -30.84
C LYS A 447 27.77 13.55 -29.70
N GLN A 448 27.42 14.84 -29.79
CA GLN A 448 27.63 15.76 -28.70
C GLN A 448 26.62 15.49 -27.58
N THR A 449 27.13 15.32 -26.37
CA THR A 449 26.34 15.06 -25.16
C THR A 449 26.45 16.25 -24.21
N THR A 450 25.52 16.39 -23.27
CA THR A 450 25.48 17.51 -22.32
C THR A 450 26.67 17.53 -21.38
N ARG A 451 27.26 16.34 -21.09
CA ARG A 451 28.47 16.16 -20.29
C ARG A 451 29.54 15.47 -21.13
N SER A 452 30.80 15.62 -20.77
CA SER A 452 31.91 14.90 -21.39
C SER A 452 31.97 13.48 -20.84
N PRO A 453 31.59 12.45 -21.60
CA PRO A 453 31.53 11.09 -21.09
C PRO A 453 32.92 10.49 -20.89
N HIS A 454 33.09 9.76 -19.79
CA HIS A 454 34.25 8.93 -19.46
C HIS A 454 33.75 7.59 -18.89
N GLU A 455 34.68 6.64 -18.61
CA GLU A 455 34.27 5.38 -17.98
C GLU A 455 33.75 5.62 -16.56
N THR A 456 32.66 4.94 -16.22
CA THR A 456 32.05 5.04 -14.89
C THR A 456 32.97 4.48 -13.80
N PRO A 457 32.80 4.90 -12.53
CA PRO A 457 33.61 4.35 -11.43
C PRO A 457 33.33 2.84 -11.23
N PRO A 458 34.29 2.10 -10.60
CA PRO A 458 34.17 0.66 -10.37
C PRO A 458 32.86 0.24 -9.68
N SER A 459 32.33 1.04 -8.78
CA SER A 459 31.03 0.79 -8.14
C SER A 459 29.87 0.70 -9.13
N MET A 460 29.97 1.32 -10.30
CA MET A 460 28.93 1.35 -11.31
C MET A 460 29.12 0.28 -12.39
N TRP A 461 30.32 0.16 -13.00
CA TRP A 461 30.50 -0.83 -14.06
C TRP A 461 30.61 -2.28 -13.56
N ALA A 462 31.06 -2.50 -12.29
CA ALA A 462 31.26 -3.86 -11.78
C ALA A 462 29.93 -4.66 -11.75
N GLY A 463 28.83 -4.05 -11.29
CA GLY A 463 27.51 -4.69 -11.30
C GLY A 463 27.03 -5.08 -12.69
N ILE A 464 27.31 -4.23 -13.70
CA ILE A 464 26.98 -4.51 -15.11
C ILE A 464 27.71 -5.75 -15.60
N LEU A 465 29.03 -5.80 -15.37
CA LEU A 465 29.86 -6.92 -15.82
C LEU A 465 29.53 -8.21 -15.08
N ILE A 466 29.29 -8.15 -13.76
CA ILE A 466 28.94 -9.34 -12.97
C ILE A 466 27.66 -9.99 -13.52
N LEU A 467 26.60 -9.23 -13.70
CA LEU A 467 25.32 -9.74 -14.22
C LEU A 467 25.44 -10.27 -15.65
N ALA A 468 26.17 -9.56 -16.51
CA ALA A 468 26.42 -10.00 -17.88
C ALA A 468 27.27 -11.27 -17.93
N THR A 469 28.32 -11.38 -17.10
CA THR A 469 29.17 -12.55 -17.00
C THR A 469 28.42 -13.75 -16.41
N LEU A 470 27.57 -13.57 -15.42
CA LEU A 470 26.70 -14.63 -14.90
C LEU A 470 25.78 -15.18 -15.99
N SER A 471 25.24 -14.31 -16.85
CA SER A 471 24.43 -14.76 -17.99
C SER A 471 25.24 -15.57 -18.99
N LEU A 472 26.51 -15.22 -19.20
CA LEU A 472 27.43 -16.01 -20.05
C LEU A 472 27.79 -17.34 -19.39
N LEU A 473 28.14 -17.32 -18.11
CA LEU A 473 28.51 -18.52 -17.34
C LEU A 473 27.39 -19.55 -17.32
N PHE A 474 26.17 -19.11 -17.02
CA PHE A 474 25.01 -20.00 -16.98
C PHE A 474 24.56 -20.47 -18.36
N GLY A 475 24.86 -19.72 -19.40
CA GLY A 475 24.63 -20.16 -20.77
C GLY A 475 25.60 -21.25 -21.25
N ILE A 476 26.91 -21.12 -20.91
CA ILE A 476 27.95 -22.12 -21.27
C ILE A 476 27.83 -23.36 -20.39
N PHE A 477 27.59 -23.19 -19.10
CA PHE A 477 27.53 -24.25 -18.09
C PHE A 477 26.15 -24.28 -17.38
N PRO A 478 25.04 -24.56 -18.08
CA PRO A 478 23.70 -24.50 -17.52
C PRO A 478 23.48 -25.52 -16.38
N ALA A 479 24.25 -26.59 -16.33
CA ALA A 479 24.19 -27.59 -15.27
C ALA A 479 24.47 -27.01 -13.86
N ILE A 480 25.26 -25.93 -13.77
CA ILE A 480 25.59 -25.28 -12.49
C ILE A 480 24.32 -24.80 -11.77
N ILE A 481 23.28 -24.40 -12.51
CA ILE A 481 22.03 -23.85 -11.94
C ILE A 481 20.82 -24.77 -12.17
N SER A 482 20.88 -25.68 -13.14
CA SER A 482 19.75 -26.54 -13.52
C SER A 482 19.30 -27.38 -12.32
N ALA A 483 20.12 -28.27 -11.83
CA ALA A 483 19.78 -29.18 -10.73
C ALA A 483 19.61 -28.44 -9.37
N PRO A 484 20.51 -27.52 -8.92
CA PRO A 484 20.40 -26.96 -7.57
C PRO A 484 19.35 -25.85 -7.43
N LEU A 485 18.96 -25.18 -8.52
CA LEU A 485 18.08 -24.00 -8.42
C LEU A 485 16.85 -24.09 -9.31
N ILE A 486 17.02 -24.41 -10.62
CA ILE A 486 15.92 -24.33 -11.58
C ILE A 486 14.95 -25.49 -11.40
N SER A 487 15.43 -26.74 -11.26
CA SER A 487 14.56 -27.91 -11.02
C SER A 487 13.74 -27.78 -9.74
N PRO A 488 14.32 -27.44 -8.57
CA PRO A 488 13.53 -27.21 -7.36
C PRO A 488 12.53 -26.05 -7.49
N ALA A 489 12.87 -24.96 -8.20
CA ALA A 489 11.98 -23.85 -8.42
C ALA A 489 10.80 -24.22 -9.35
N ALA A 490 11.07 -24.99 -10.40
CA ALA A 490 10.05 -25.53 -11.28
C ALA A 490 9.14 -26.51 -10.54
N SER A 491 9.71 -27.43 -9.74
CA SER A 491 8.95 -28.37 -8.91
C SER A 491 7.99 -27.66 -7.96
N ALA A 492 8.45 -26.57 -7.32
CA ALA A 492 7.58 -25.78 -6.44
C ALA A 492 6.45 -25.05 -7.18
N ALA A 493 6.68 -24.63 -8.44
CA ALA A 493 5.67 -23.98 -9.26
C ALA A 493 4.69 -24.97 -9.91
N ILE A 494 5.13 -26.20 -10.18
CA ILE A 494 4.29 -27.29 -10.74
C ILE A 494 3.48 -27.96 -9.64
N GLY A 495 4.03 -28.06 -8.43
CA GLY A 495 3.45 -28.78 -7.28
C GLY A 495 3.92 -30.24 -7.19
N GLU A 496 4.73 -30.72 -8.15
CA GLU A 496 5.24 -32.07 -8.22
C GLU A 496 6.76 -32.06 -8.50
N PRO A 497 7.54 -33.01 -7.98
CA PRO A 497 8.94 -33.13 -8.29
C PRO A 497 9.19 -33.26 -9.80
N THR A 498 10.05 -32.43 -10.34
CA THR A 498 10.43 -32.46 -11.76
C THR A 498 11.92 -32.23 -11.91
N ASP A 499 12.55 -33.02 -12.77
CA ASP A 499 13.93 -32.85 -13.14
C ASP A 499 14.02 -32.13 -14.49
N LEU A 500 14.81 -31.05 -14.51
CA LEU A 500 15.06 -30.27 -15.71
C LEU A 500 16.55 -30.26 -16.01
N THR A 501 16.93 -30.84 -17.11
CA THR A 501 18.31 -30.78 -17.64
C THR A 501 18.39 -29.71 -18.71
N LEU A 502 19.07 -28.61 -18.39
CA LEU A 502 19.31 -27.54 -19.36
C LEU A 502 20.58 -27.86 -20.18
N ALA A 503 20.51 -27.67 -21.49
CA ALA A 503 21.65 -27.73 -22.38
C ALA A 503 21.69 -26.50 -23.30
N LEU A 504 22.87 -26.11 -23.73
CA LEU A 504 23.05 -25.01 -24.67
C LEU A 504 22.61 -25.40 -26.08
N TRP A 505 22.68 -26.67 -26.42
CA TRP A 505 22.43 -27.19 -27.77
C TRP A 505 21.60 -28.45 -27.76
N HIS A 506 20.44 -28.41 -28.43
CA HIS A 506 19.49 -29.51 -28.56
C HIS A 506 19.36 -29.98 -30.03
N GLY A 507 20.32 -29.67 -30.89
CA GLY A 507 20.24 -29.95 -32.33
C GLY A 507 19.50 -28.86 -33.10
N VAL A 508 19.31 -29.13 -34.41
CA VAL A 508 18.53 -28.23 -35.28
C VAL A 508 17.05 -28.64 -35.19
N ASN A 509 16.30 -27.91 -34.37
CA ASN A 509 14.88 -28.09 -34.14
C ASN A 509 14.07 -26.89 -34.64
N PRO A 510 12.72 -26.95 -34.72
CA PRO A 510 11.90 -25.84 -35.17
C PRO A 510 12.06 -24.60 -34.29
N ALA A 511 12.25 -24.73 -32.99
CA ALA A 511 12.44 -23.58 -32.06
C ALA A 511 13.76 -22.86 -32.36
N PHE A 512 14.83 -23.60 -32.66
CA PHE A 512 16.10 -23.03 -33.07
C PHE A 512 16.01 -22.26 -34.38
N LEU A 513 15.32 -22.81 -35.39
CA LEU A 513 15.10 -22.13 -36.68
C LEU A 513 14.30 -20.83 -36.50
N LEU A 514 13.23 -20.87 -35.69
CA LEU A 514 12.48 -19.68 -35.30
C LEU A 514 13.36 -18.68 -34.56
N SER A 515 14.25 -19.13 -33.67
CA SER A 515 15.20 -18.26 -32.96
C SER A 515 16.12 -17.52 -33.94
N ILE A 516 16.69 -18.21 -34.94
CA ILE A 516 17.54 -17.59 -35.97
C ILE A 516 16.73 -16.59 -36.79
N ALA A 517 15.55 -16.99 -37.26
CA ALA A 517 14.67 -16.10 -38.04
C ALA A 517 14.29 -14.84 -37.26
N THR A 518 13.97 -15.00 -35.96
CA THR A 518 13.66 -13.86 -35.09
C THR A 518 14.86 -12.92 -34.93
N VAL A 519 16.07 -13.44 -34.76
CA VAL A 519 17.29 -12.62 -34.66
C VAL A 519 17.54 -11.88 -35.97
N ALA A 520 17.43 -12.56 -37.11
CA ALA A 520 17.67 -11.97 -38.43
C ALA A 520 16.66 -10.84 -38.74
N VAL A 521 15.37 -11.11 -38.56
CA VAL A 521 14.31 -10.12 -38.79
C VAL A 521 14.39 -8.98 -37.77
N GLY A 522 14.60 -9.28 -36.49
CA GLY A 522 14.72 -8.27 -35.44
C GLY A 522 15.93 -7.34 -35.64
N THR A 523 17.05 -7.87 -36.13
CA THR A 523 18.24 -7.07 -36.54
C THR A 523 17.90 -6.17 -37.75
N GLY A 524 17.14 -6.68 -38.72
CA GLY A 524 16.61 -5.88 -39.83
C GLY A 524 15.70 -4.74 -39.35
N LEU A 525 14.81 -5.00 -38.38
CA LEU A 525 13.97 -3.98 -37.73
C LEU A 525 14.82 -2.94 -36.98
N PHE A 526 15.89 -3.37 -36.29
CA PHE A 526 16.82 -2.45 -35.65
C PHE A 526 17.56 -1.57 -36.67
N ALA A 527 18.00 -2.12 -37.79
CA ALA A 527 18.61 -1.34 -38.87
C ALA A 527 17.62 -0.31 -39.44
N ALA A 528 16.35 -0.70 -39.59
CA ALA A 528 15.26 0.15 -40.06
C ALA A 528 14.55 0.97 -38.94
N ARG A 529 15.17 1.16 -37.77
CA ARG A 529 14.55 1.75 -36.59
C ARG A 529 13.95 3.14 -36.78
N GLN A 530 14.53 3.98 -37.65
CA GLN A 530 14.02 5.34 -37.89
C GLN A 530 12.70 5.35 -38.66
N PRO A 531 12.59 4.73 -39.89
CA PRO A 531 11.33 4.66 -40.59
C PRO A 531 10.26 3.84 -39.88
N LEU A 532 10.63 2.73 -39.19
CA LEU A 532 9.70 1.96 -38.40
C LEU A 532 9.02 2.81 -37.34
N ARG A 533 9.80 3.57 -36.60
CA ARG A 533 9.30 4.41 -35.52
C ARG A 533 8.39 5.54 -36.04
N SER A 534 8.78 6.23 -37.08
CA SER A 534 7.95 7.28 -37.68
C SER A 534 6.60 6.75 -38.18
N GLY A 535 6.56 5.50 -38.66
CA GLY A 535 5.32 4.79 -39.03
C GLY A 535 4.46 4.46 -37.79
N LEU A 536 5.07 3.88 -36.73
CA LEU A 536 4.36 3.46 -35.50
C LEU A 536 3.78 4.65 -34.73
N LEU A 537 4.46 5.79 -34.71
CA LEU A 537 3.98 7.00 -34.01
C LEU A 537 2.67 7.53 -34.61
N ARG A 538 2.33 7.19 -35.87
CA ARG A 538 1.04 7.54 -36.50
C ARG A 538 -0.13 6.69 -35.97
N LEU A 539 0.17 5.57 -35.34
CA LEU A 539 -0.81 4.62 -34.79
C LEU A 539 -0.99 4.75 -33.25
N VAL A 540 -0.68 5.93 -32.69
CA VAL A 540 -0.85 6.17 -31.24
C VAL A 540 -2.33 6.32 -30.92
N TRP A 541 -2.82 5.49 -29.99
CA TRP A 541 -4.21 5.53 -29.52
C TRP A 541 -4.31 6.41 -28.26
N PRO A 542 -5.02 7.55 -28.29
CA PRO A 542 -5.06 8.50 -27.17
C PRO A 542 -5.91 8.00 -25.97
N TRP A 543 -6.76 6.99 -26.17
CA TRP A 543 -7.73 6.50 -25.18
C TRP A 543 -7.22 5.26 -24.43
N GLY A 544 -5.95 5.27 -24.02
CA GLY A 544 -5.35 4.15 -23.31
C GLY A 544 -5.76 4.06 -21.82
N PRO A 545 -5.38 2.98 -21.11
CA PRO A 545 -5.67 2.80 -19.68
C PRO A 545 -5.17 3.94 -18.79
N SER A 546 -4.05 4.59 -19.14
CA SER A 546 -3.56 5.77 -18.42
C SER A 546 -4.56 6.93 -18.50
N PHE A 547 -5.13 7.19 -19.67
CA PHE A 547 -6.16 8.22 -19.83
C PHE A 547 -7.41 7.93 -18.98
N LEU A 548 -7.85 6.66 -18.95
CA LEU A 548 -8.99 6.26 -18.12
C LEU A 548 -8.69 6.45 -16.62
N TYR A 549 -7.47 6.11 -16.19
CA TYR A 549 -7.02 6.35 -14.81
C TYR A 549 -7.08 7.83 -14.45
N ASP A 550 -6.52 8.71 -15.28
CA ASP A 550 -6.49 10.16 -15.03
C ASP A 550 -7.91 10.74 -14.96
N ARG A 551 -8.82 10.27 -15.84
CA ARG A 551 -10.23 10.67 -15.84
C ARG A 551 -10.96 10.15 -14.59
N ALA A 552 -10.74 8.89 -14.19
CA ALA A 552 -11.34 8.31 -12.99
C ALA A 552 -10.87 9.05 -11.73
N LEU A 553 -9.58 9.32 -11.59
CA LEU A 553 -9.01 10.07 -10.47
C LEU A 553 -9.55 11.51 -10.44
N GLY A 554 -9.66 12.17 -11.59
CA GLY A 554 -10.27 13.50 -11.71
C GLY A 554 -11.73 13.51 -11.30
N ALA A 555 -12.52 12.53 -11.77
CA ALA A 555 -13.93 12.37 -11.40
C ALA A 555 -14.09 12.08 -9.90
N PHE A 556 -13.24 11.24 -9.31
CA PHE A 556 -13.22 10.97 -7.89
C PHE A 556 -12.95 12.23 -7.06
N ASN A 557 -11.97 13.04 -7.46
CA ASN A 557 -11.66 14.30 -6.80
C ASN A 557 -12.81 15.32 -6.88
N VAL A 558 -13.51 15.37 -8.02
CA VAL A 558 -14.71 16.21 -8.18
C VAL A 558 -15.82 15.69 -7.25
N LEU A 559 -16.10 14.38 -7.27
CA LEU A 559 -17.10 13.76 -6.41
C LEU A 559 -16.80 14.00 -4.93
N ALA A 560 -15.55 13.78 -4.50
CA ALA A 560 -15.11 14.02 -3.13
C ALA A 560 -15.33 15.49 -2.71
N ARG A 561 -15.01 16.44 -3.60
CA ARG A 561 -15.22 17.88 -3.37
C ARG A 561 -16.69 18.23 -3.22
N GLU A 562 -17.52 17.70 -4.13
CA GLU A 562 -18.96 18.00 -4.08
C GLU A 562 -19.65 17.34 -2.87
N LEU A 563 -19.27 16.11 -2.51
CA LEU A 563 -19.71 15.46 -1.27
C LEU A 563 -19.26 16.25 -0.03
N THR A 564 -17.99 16.68 -0.01
CA THR A 564 -17.49 17.51 1.10
C THR A 564 -18.27 18.81 1.20
N ARG A 565 -18.54 19.49 0.09
CA ARG A 565 -19.37 20.71 0.09
C ARG A 565 -20.80 20.46 0.56
N LEU A 566 -21.38 19.32 0.23
CA LEU A 566 -22.72 18.93 0.65
C LEU A 566 -22.78 18.69 2.17
N PHE A 567 -21.82 17.92 2.72
CA PHE A 567 -21.81 17.54 4.13
C PHE A 567 -21.11 18.56 5.04
N GLN A 568 -20.13 19.30 4.52
CA GLN A 568 -19.36 20.30 5.26
C GLN A 568 -19.59 21.70 4.69
N SER A 569 -20.82 22.17 4.82
CA SER A 569 -21.23 23.50 4.33
C SER A 569 -20.53 24.67 5.06
N GLY A 570 -19.86 24.43 6.19
CA GLY A 570 -19.26 25.46 7.05
C GLY A 570 -20.26 26.24 7.91
N TYR A 571 -21.54 25.98 7.77
CA TYR A 571 -22.58 26.64 8.55
C TYR A 571 -23.02 25.76 9.72
N LEU A 572 -22.69 26.15 10.93
CA LEU A 572 -23.03 25.45 12.17
C LEU A 572 -24.55 25.14 12.28
N ARG A 573 -25.39 26.02 11.75
CA ARG A 573 -26.85 25.82 11.70
C ARG A 573 -27.22 24.48 11.00
N TYR A 574 -26.59 24.15 9.86
CA TYR A 574 -26.92 22.92 9.16
C TYR A 574 -26.43 21.68 9.90
N TYR A 575 -25.30 21.76 10.57
CA TYR A 575 -24.81 20.66 11.40
C TYR A 575 -25.72 20.36 12.58
N ILE A 576 -26.13 21.41 13.33
CA ILE A 576 -27.10 21.26 14.43
C ILE A 576 -28.40 20.69 13.90
N MET A 577 -28.90 21.21 12.79
CA MET A 577 -30.14 20.73 12.18
C MET A 577 -30.06 19.26 11.78
N THR A 578 -28.97 18.83 11.14
CA THR A 578 -28.74 17.43 10.74
C THR A 578 -28.68 16.53 11.98
N LEU A 579 -27.93 16.93 13.00
CA LEU A 579 -27.84 16.19 14.25
C LEU A 579 -29.20 16.01 14.91
N MET A 580 -29.97 17.10 15.01
CA MET A 580 -31.33 17.07 15.62
C MET A 580 -32.28 16.20 14.82
N VAL A 581 -32.28 16.30 13.48
CA VAL A 581 -33.17 15.49 12.62
C VAL A 581 -32.81 14.01 12.69
N VAL A 582 -31.51 13.67 12.63
CA VAL A 582 -31.06 12.29 12.69
C VAL A 582 -31.33 11.68 14.07
N ALA A 583 -30.97 12.37 15.14
CA ALA A 583 -31.24 11.92 16.51
C ALA A 583 -32.73 11.74 16.78
N THR A 584 -33.54 12.76 16.42
CA THR A 584 -35.02 12.69 16.58
C THR A 584 -35.64 11.58 15.74
N GLY A 585 -35.15 11.40 14.49
CA GLY A 585 -35.65 10.35 13.60
C GLY A 585 -35.31 8.97 14.13
N LEU A 586 -34.07 8.73 14.54
CA LEU A 586 -33.62 7.43 14.97
C LEU A 586 -34.25 6.99 16.31
N VAL A 587 -34.21 7.90 17.29
CA VAL A 587 -34.80 7.63 18.61
C VAL A 587 -36.34 7.56 18.51
N GLY A 588 -36.94 8.46 17.72
CA GLY A 588 -38.40 8.45 17.50
C GLY A 588 -38.82 7.16 16.79
N PHE A 589 -38.12 6.74 15.77
CA PHE A 589 -38.37 5.44 15.08
C PHE A 589 -38.29 4.26 16.06
N THR A 590 -37.28 4.22 16.90
CA THR A 590 -37.12 3.16 17.90
C THR A 590 -38.24 3.17 18.91
N LEU A 591 -38.62 4.34 19.42
CA LEU A 591 -39.73 4.51 20.38
C LEU A 591 -41.06 4.04 19.78
N PHE A 592 -41.32 4.35 18.51
CA PHE A 592 -42.51 3.94 17.77
C PHE A 592 -42.56 2.42 17.46
N THR A 593 -41.46 1.84 17.04
CA THR A 593 -41.43 0.45 16.60
C THR A 593 -41.30 -0.57 17.72
N ARG A 594 -40.91 -0.11 18.92
CA ARG A 594 -40.71 -0.94 20.10
C ARG A 594 -41.79 -0.74 21.16
N ASP A 595 -42.92 -0.10 20.83
CA ASP A 595 -44.03 0.19 21.75
C ASP A 595 -43.56 0.82 23.06
N GLY A 596 -42.58 1.73 23.00
CA GLY A 596 -41.98 2.37 24.16
C GLY A 596 -42.87 3.48 24.80
N TRP A 597 -44.15 3.52 24.48
CA TRP A 597 -45.11 4.53 24.95
C TRP A 597 -45.79 4.08 26.23
N ASP A 598 -45.11 4.14 27.37
CA ASP A 598 -45.74 3.89 28.66
C ASP A 598 -45.72 5.17 29.49
N PHE A 599 -46.83 5.85 29.47
CA PHE A 599 -46.97 7.11 30.21
C PHE A 599 -47.49 6.84 31.64
N PRO A 600 -46.96 7.57 32.66
CA PRO A 600 -47.43 7.44 34.04
C PRO A 600 -48.94 7.68 34.13
N ARG A 601 -49.65 6.71 34.72
CA ARG A 601 -51.07 6.76 34.94
C ARG A 601 -51.34 7.43 36.29
N GLY A 602 -51.74 8.73 36.28
CA GLY A 602 -52.22 9.44 37.47
C GLY A 602 -51.29 10.56 37.95
N VAL A 603 -51.41 11.71 37.38
CA VAL A 603 -50.91 12.98 37.92
C VAL A 603 -52.03 13.60 38.77
N THR A 604 -52.06 13.25 40.05
CA THR A 604 -53.22 13.60 40.88
C THR A 604 -53.00 14.73 41.89
N ASP A 605 -51.79 15.27 42.01
CA ASP A 605 -51.50 16.28 43.04
C ASP A 605 -50.69 17.47 42.51
N ILE A 606 -51.16 18.10 41.41
CA ILE A 606 -50.51 19.30 40.88
C ILE A 606 -51.00 20.52 41.62
N ARG A 607 -50.07 21.25 42.25
CA ARG A 607 -50.39 22.47 42.97
C ARG A 607 -50.37 23.72 42.08
N PHE A 608 -51.16 24.67 42.37
CA PHE A 608 -51.29 25.89 41.58
C PHE A 608 -49.93 26.62 41.33
N TYR A 609 -49.06 26.68 42.31
CA TYR A 609 -47.78 27.36 42.17
C TYR A 609 -46.77 26.60 41.26
N GLU A 610 -46.91 25.30 41.12
CA GLU A 610 -46.13 24.47 40.17
C GLU A 610 -46.55 24.81 38.73
N VAL A 611 -47.85 24.94 38.48
CA VAL A 611 -48.36 25.35 37.17
C VAL A 611 -47.92 26.77 36.84
N ALA A 612 -48.01 27.69 37.82
CA ALA A 612 -47.64 29.09 37.62
C ALA A 612 -46.12 29.20 37.30
N LEU A 613 -45.28 28.42 37.98
CA LEU A 613 -43.83 28.38 37.75
C LEU A 613 -43.48 27.73 36.39
N GLY A 614 -44.13 26.62 36.06
CA GLY A 614 -43.97 25.98 34.75
C GLY A 614 -44.39 26.91 33.58
N ALA A 615 -45.50 27.64 33.75
CA ALA A 615 -45.94 28.63 32.78
C ALA A 615 -44.94 29.80 32.63
N LEU A 616 -44.37 30.27 33.75
CA LEU A 616 -43.32 31.31 33.72
C LEU A 616 -42.08 30.83 32.96
N ILE A 617 -41.59 29.61 33.23
CA ILE A 617 -40.44 28.98 32.53
C ILE A 617 -40.70 28.89 31.03
N LEU A 618 -41.88 28.38 30.63
CA LEU A 618 -42.26 28.27 29.22
C LEU A 618 -42.37 29.64 28.54
N ALA A 619 -42.96 30.64 29.21
CA ALA A 619 -43.04 32.00 28.70
C ALA A 619 -41.65 32.61 28.52
N ALA A 620 -40.74 32.43 29.49
CA ALA A 620 -39.37 32.92 29.41
C ALA A 620 -38.59 32.24 28.30
N ALA A 621 -38.72 30.90 28.13
CA ALA A 621 -38.12 30.16 27.03
C ALA A 621 -38.60 30.66 25.66
N LEU A 622 -39.88 30.91 25.48
CA LEU A 622 -40.46 31.50 24.26
C LEU A 622 -39.91 32.91 23.99
N VAL A 623 -39.85 33.75 25.01
CA VAL A 623 -39.29 35.13 24.89
C VAL A 623 -37.84 35.06 24.46
N ALA A 624 -37.01 34.14 25.02
CA ALA A 624 -35.63 33.98 24.64
C ALA A 624 -35.43 33.64 23.14
N THR A 625 -36.37 32.94 22.51
CA THR A 625 -36.33 32.59 21.08
C THR A 625 -36.79 33.72 20.15
N ILE A 626 -37.59 34.62 20.60
CA ILE A 626 -38.28 35.66 19.79
C ILE A 626 -37.51 36.99 19.86
N VAL A 627 -36.90 37.28 21.01
CA VAL A 627 -36.29 38.59 21.31
C VAL A 627 -35.07 38.85 20.42
N GLN A 628 -34.93 40.09 19.93
CA GLN A 628 -33.83 40.51 19.06
C GLN A 628 -32.59 40.99 19.84
N SER A 629 -32.77 41.39 21.09
CA SER A 629 -31.68 41.80 21.96
C SER A 629 -31.01 40.61 22.63
N ARG A 630 -29.67 40.46 22.46
CA ARG A 630 -28.88 39.40 23.11
C ARG A 630 -29.01 39.46 24.64
N LEU A 631 -28.97 40.65 25.21
CA LEU A 631 -29.09 40.82 26.64
C LEU A 631 -30.45 40.38 27.14
N ALA A 632 -31.55 40.72 26.42
CA ALA A 632 -32.88 40.26 26.77
C ALA A 632 -33.04 38.74 26.60
N ALA A 633 -32.41 38.13 25.61
CA ALA A 633 -32.40 36.66 25.44
C ALA A 633 -31.68 36.00 26.63
N VAL A 634 -30.53 36.51 27.03
CA VAL A 634 -29.75 35.97 28.18
C VAL A 634 -30.54 36.17 29.49
N ALA A 635 -31.16 37.33 29.68
CA ALA A 635 -32.00 37.57 30.85
C ALA A 635 -33.21 36.62 30.91
N SER A 636 -33.82 36.35 29.74
CA SER A 636 -34.93 35.39 29.66
C SER A 636 -34.47 33.95 29.94
N LEU A 637 -33.28 33.53 29.46
CA LEU A 637 -32.69 32.26 29.83
C LEU A 637 -32.37 32.17 31.33
N GLY A 638 -31.89 33.26 31.94
CA GLY A 638 -31.71 33.35 33.39
C GLY A 638 -33.01 33.13 34.17
N VAL A 639 -34.15 33.63 33.67
CA VAL A 639 -35.45 33.35 34.30
C VAL A 639 -35.78 31.84 34.21
N VAL A 640 -35.44 31.17 33.11
CA VAL A 640 -35.63 29.69 32.99
C VAL A 640 -34.77 28.97 34.02
N GLY A 641 -33.48 29.31 34.14
CA GLY A 641 -32.56 28.69 35.11
C GLY A 641 -32.97 28.93 36.57
N TYR A 642 -33.33 30.12 36.92
CA TYR A 642 -33.87 30.43 38.27
C TYR A 642 -35.19 29.73 38.54
N GLY A 643 -36.09 29.61 37.52
CA GLY A 643 -37.32 28.85 37.63
C GLY A 643 -37.03 27.35 37.92
N VAL A 644 -36.07 26.75 37.26
CA VAL A 644 -35.65 25.39 37.57
C VAL A 644 -35.09 25.27 38.97
N SER A 645 -34.29 26.25 39.44
CA SER A 645 -33.80 26.27 40.83
C SER A 645 -34.95 26.31 41.85
N LEU A 646 -36.05 27.06 41.57
CA LEU A 646 -37.22 27.08 42.42
C LEU A 646 -37.97 25.73 42.43
N ILE A 647 -38.02 25.05 41.29
CA ILE A 647 -38.56 23.66 41.21
C ILE A 647 -37.77 22.75 42.18
N TYR A 648 -36.45 22.81 42.17
CA TYR A 648 -35.62 22.00 43.06
C TYR A 648 -35.92 22.28 44.54
N ILE A 649 -36.17 23.56 44.94
CA ILE A 649 -36.55 23.90 46.29
C ILE A 649 -37.89 23.28 46.63
N LEU A 650 -38.87 23.39 45.74
CA LEU A 650 -40.24 22.92 45.97
C LEU A 650 -40.28 21.38 46.13
N TYR A 651 -39.37 20.67 45.48
CA TYR A 651 -39.23 19.21 45.59
C TYR A 651 -38.21 18.74 46.61
N GLY A 652 -37.76 19.64 47.49
CA GLY A 652 -36.88 19.28 48.65
C GLY A 652 -35.44 18.99 48.30
N ALA A 653 -34.93 19.56 47.21
CA ALA A 653 -33.54 19.41 46.79
C ALA A 653 -32.75 20.74 46.91
N PRO A 654 -32.49 21.27 48.11
CA PRO A 654 -31.87 22.58 48.30
C PRO A 654 -30.44 22.68 47.79
N ASP A 655 -29.66 21.58 47.80
CA ASP A 655 -28.27 21.57 47.27
C ASP A 655 -28.24 21.75 45.76
N LEU A 656 -29.14 21.07 45.02
CA LEU A 656 -29.27 21.25 43.60
C LEU A 656 -29.76 22.66 43.27
N ALA A 657 -30.70 23.17 44.06
CA ALA A 657 -31.22 24.53 43.88
C ALA A 657 -30.14 25.60 44.06
N MET A 658 -29.28 25.44 45.06
CA MET A 658 -28.19 26.37 45.33
C MET A 658 -27.14 26.32 44.23
N THR A 659 -26.75 25.11 43.78
CA THR A 659 -25.82 24.90 42.69
C THR A 659 -26.34 25.49 41.39
N GLN A 660 -27.61 25.22 41.03
CA GLN A 660 -28.26 25.80 39.85
C GLN A 660 -28.29 27.32 39.91
N PHE A 661 -28.60 27.89 41.05
CA PHE A 661 -28.67 29.35 41.25
C PHE A 661 -27.27 29.99 41.04
N LEU A 662 -26.21 29.38 41.57
CA LEU A 662 -24.85 29.89 41.45
C LEU A 662 -24.36 29.83 40.01
N ILE A 663 -24.56 28.66 39.35
CA ILE A 663 -24.11 28.43 37.96
C ILE A 663 -24.90 29.36 37.02
N GLU A 664 -26.19 29.50 37.20
CA GLU A 664 -27.01 30.38 36.39
C GLU A 664 -26.56 31.85 36.51
N SER A 665 -26.31 32.27 37.74
CA SER A 665 -25.83 33.64 38.00
C SER A 665 -24.48 33.91 37.33
N LEU A 666 -23.55 32.95 37.47
CA LEU A 666 -22.24 33.02 36.81
C LEU A 666 -22.36 33.04 35.30
N THR A 667 -23.20 32.16 34.73
CA THR A 667 -23.42 32.03 33.29
C THR A 667 -24.01 33.28 32.68
N VAL A 668 -25.04 33.86 33.35
CA VAL A 668 -25.65 35.14 32.93
C VAL A 668 -24.64 36.28 32.94
N ILE A 669 -23.81 36.39 33.99
CA ILE A 669 -22.77 37.42 34.10
C ILE A 669 -21.71 37.23 32.98
N LEU A 670 -21.24 36.04 32.77
CA LEU A 670 -20.24 35.73 31.73
C LEU A 670 -20.79 36.03 30.33
N PHE A 671 -22.03 35.66 30.03
CA PHE A 671 -22.64 35.94 28.74
C PHE A 671 -22.87 37.44 28.54
N VAL A 672 -23.28 38.18 29.58
CA VAL A 672 -23.44 39.64 29.50
C VAL A 672 -22.10 40.30 29.18
N LEU A 673 -21.00 39.89 29.84
CA LEU A 673 -19.68 40.40 29.59
C LEU A 673 -19.17 40.04 28.17
N ALA A 674 -19.37 38.80 27.73
CA ALA A 674 -18.97 38.37 26.42
C ALA A 674 -19.75 39.08 25.29
N PHE A 675 -21.06 39.21 25.44
CA PHE A 675 -21.92 39.80 24.43
C PHE A 675 -21.80 41.30 24.31
N TYR A 676 -21.28 41.97 25.33
CA TYR A 676 -21.00 43.39 25.27
C TYR A 676 -20.05 43.76 24.12
N HIS A 677 -19.12 42.89 23.77
CA HIS A 677 -18.12 43.10 22.72
C HIS A 677 -18.54 42.53 21.34
N LEU A 678 -19.71 41.86 21.23
CA LEU A 678 -20.14 41.24 19.98
C LEU A 678 -21.04 42.14 19.15
N PRO A 679 -20.96 42.13 17.81
CA PRO A 679 -21.84 42.89 16.93
C PRO A 679 -23.30 42.50 17.08
N GLN A 680 -24.22 43.41 16.70
CA GLN A 680 -25.68 43.17 16.79
C GLN A 680 -26.12 41.96 15.94
N PHE A 681 -27.25 41.32 16.29
CA PHE A 681 -27.83 40.20 15.51
C PHE A 681 -28.20 40.64 14.09
N THR A 682 -27.74 39.93 13.12
CA THR A 682 -28.19 40.02 11.73
C THR A 682 -29.28 38.98 11.47
N GLN A 683 -30.39 39.42 10.88
CA GLN A 683 -31.49 38.50 10.53
C GLN A 683 -31.17 37.77 9.22
N LEU A 684 -30.50 36.61 9.29
CA LEU A 684 -30.17 35.79 8.12
C LEU A 684 -31.23 34.74 7.75
N SER A 685 -32.30 34.61 8.55
CA SER A 685 -33.29 33.53 8.39
C SER A 685 -34.50 33.99 7.58
N SER A 686 -34.79 33.30 6.45
CA SER A 686 -36.04 33.48 5.69
C SER A 686 -37.25 32.91 6.47
N ARG A 687 -38.48 33.33 6.11
CA ARG A 687 -39.71 32.79 6.70
C ARG A 687 -39.81 31.27 6.56
N ARG A 688 -39.41 30.70 5.41
CA ARG A 688 -39.40 29.26 5.18
C ARG A 688 -38.42 28.54 6.11
N SER A 689 -37.23 29.10 6.31
CA SER A 689 -36.24 28.54 7.24
C SER A 689 -36.75 28.52 8.68
N ARG A 690 -37.45 29.59 9.12
CA ARG A 690 -38.03 29.66 10.48
C ARG A 690 -39.11 28.61 10.70
N VAL A 691 -40.02 28.43 9.74
CA VAL A 691 -41.07 27.39 9.82
C VAL A 691 -40.44 25.99 9.92
N ARG A 692 -39.43 25.69 9.09
CA ARG A 692 -38.69 24.40 9.17
C ARG A 692 -38.05 24.23 10.55
N ASP A 693 -37.35 25.24 11.04
CA ASP A 693 -36.63 25.17 12.32
C ASP A 693 -37.61 25.01 13.50
N ILE A 694 -38.76 25.66 13.46
CA ILE A 694 -39.84 25.46 14.43
C ILE A 694 -40.34 24.01 14.38
N GLY A 695 -40.55 23.44 13.18
CA GLY A 695 -40.96 22.05 13.03
C GLY A 695 -39.96 21.08 13.65
N ILE A 696 -38.66 21.26 13.37
CA ILE A 696 -37.60 20.43 13.95
C ILE A 696 -37.55 20.58 15.47
N ALA A 697 -37.65 21.81 15.99
CA ALA A 697 -37.64 22.06 17.43
C ALA A 697 -38.84 21.43 18.15
N LEU A 698 -40.04 21.52 17.56
CA LEU A 698 -41.23 20.85 18.10
C LEU A 698 -41.13 19.33 18.09
N LEU A 699 -40.61 18.74 17.01
CA LEU A 699 -40.39 17.29 16.94
C LEU A 699 -39.39 16.83 17.97
N ALA A 700 -38.25 17.50 18.07
CA ALA A 700 -37.18 17.15 19.02
C ALA A 700 -37.65 17.37 20.48
N GLY A 701 -38.28 18.50 20.78
CA GLY A 701 -38.83 18.80 22.11
C GLY A 701 -39.96 17.86 22.50
N GLY A 702 -40.86 17.55 21.54
CA GLY A 702 -41.90 16.54 21.73
C GLY A 702 -41.40 15.16 22.00
N LEU A 703 -40.39 14.71 21.24
CA LEU A 703 -39.70 13.43 21.46
C LEU A 703 -39.04 13.39 22.84
N MET A 704 -38.28 14.42 23.23
CA MET A 704 -37.68 14.49 24.56
C MET A 704 -38.70 14.42 25.67
N THR A 705 -39.84 15.15 25.54
CA THR A 705 -40.95 15.07 26.49
C THR A 705 -41.53 13.65 26.56
N ALA A 706 -41.74 13.01 25.41
CA ALA A 706 -42.26 11.64 25.35
C ALA A 706 -41.27 10.64 26.01
N LEU A 707 -39.98 10.80 25.77
CA LEU A 707 -38.95 9.96 26.40
C LEU A 707 -38.89 10.12 27.90
N VAL A 708 -38.95 11.34 28.42
CA VAL A 708 -38.98 11.61 29.85
C VAL A 708 -40.23 11.01 30.50
N LEU A 709 -41.39 11.21 29.89
CA LEU A 709 -42.64 10.64 30.39
C LEU A 709 -42.62 9.10 30.35
N SER A 710 -42.10 8.51 29.28
CA SER A 710 -41.96 7.06 29.15
C SER A 710 -40.97 6.49 30.16
N ALA A 711 -39.82 7.14 30.33
CA ALA A 711 -38.81 6.71 31.29
C ALA A 711 -39.28 6.80 32.74
N THR A 712 -40.15 7.78 33.08
CA THR A 712 -40.74 7.90 34.40
C THR A 712 -41.90 6.92 34.63
N GLY A 713 -42.53 6.44 33.51
CA GLY A 713 -43.61 5.45 33.56
C GLY A 713 -43.13 4.00 33.79
N VAL A 714 -41.86 3.70 33.42
CA VAL A 714 -41.29 2.33 33.43
C VAL A 714 -40.13 2.26 34.42
N LEU A 715 -40.45 1.89 35.64
CA LEU A 715 -39.43 1.60 36.66
C LEU A 715 -39.18 0.07 36.70
N PHE A 716 -38.12 -0.41 35.98
CA PHE A 716 -37.78 -1.85 35.94
C PHE A 716 -37.23 -2.38 37.26
N TYR A 717 -36.63 -1.51 38.07
CA TYR A 717 -36.02 -1.89 39.34
C TYR A 717 -36.52 -0.97 40.47
N PRO A 718 -36.59 -1.48 41.71
CA PRO A 718 -36.89 -0.64 42.87
C PRO A 718 -35.84 0.42 43.07
N SER A 719 -36.26 1.60 43.58
CA SER A 719 -35.31 2.69 43.88
C SER A 719 -34.28 2.27 44.90
N ILE A 720 -32.99 2.64 44.69
CA ILE A 720 -31.92 2.48 45.67
C ILE A 720 -31.83 3.63 46.65
N SER A 721 -32.76 4.61 46.58
CA SER A 721 -32.79 5.80 47.46
C SER A 721 -32.86 5.44 48.95
N ASP A 722 -33.59 4.39 49.30
CA ASP A 722 -33.76 3.93 50.68
C ASP A 722 -32.41 3.55 51.32
N TYR A 723 -31.54 2.90 50.55
CA TYR A 723 -30.19 2.56 51.01
C TYR A 723 -29.43 3.84 51.39
N PHE A 724 -29.46 4.87 50.61
CA PHE A 724 -28.77 6.13 50.93
C PHE A 724 -29.41 6.88 52.08
N VAL A 725 -30.72 6.84 52.20
CA VAL A 725 -31.45 7.44 53.35
C VAL A 725 -31.06 6.79 54.66
N GLU A 726 -31.03 5.47 54.72
CA GLU A 726 -30.72 4.70 55.91
C GLU A 726 -29.21 4.78 56.26
N ASN A 727 -28.31 4.85 55.29
CA ASN A 727 -26.89 4.71 55.52
C ASN A 727 -26.10 6.02 55.52
N ALA A 728 -26.67 7.14 55.08
CA ALA A 728 -25.94 8.38 55.00
C ALA A 728 -25.40 8.87 56.32
N LEU A 729 -26.18 8.76 57.44
CA LEU A 729 -25.72 9.13 58.74
C LEU A 729 -24.84 8.05 59.42
N PRO A 730 -25.23 6.74 59.41
CA PRO A 730 -24.43 5.71 60.09
C PRO A 730 -23.07 5.44 59.44
N LEU A 731 -23.01 5.41 58.10
CA LEU A 731 -21.80 5.07 57.37
C LEU A 731 -21.05 6.29 56.83
N GLY A 732 -21.78 7.26 56.28
CA GLY A 732 -21.20 8.49 55.68
C GLY A 732 -21.05 9.65 56.69
N HIS A 733 -21.48 9.50 57.92
CA HIS A 733 -21.37 10.44 59.02
C HIS A 733 -21.95 11.84 58.72
N GLY A 734 -22.80 11.96 57.70
CA GLY A 734 -23.39 13.20 57.21
C GLY A 734 -24.91 13.17 57.25
N ARG A 735 -25.54 14.31 57.61
CA ARG A 735 -27.01 14.47 57.60
C ARG A 735 -27.56 14.88 56.22
N ASN A 736 -26.69 15.45 55.40
CA ASN A 736 -27.07 15.79 54.05
C ASN A 736 -26.78 14.63 53.11
N ILE A 737 -27.82 13.89 52.70
CA ILE A 737 -27.72 12.68 51.92
C ILE A 737 -27.05 12.95 50.58
N VAL A 738 -27.40 14.06 49.89
CA VAL A 738 -26.82 14.42 48.60
C VAL A 738 -25.32 14.64 48.69
N ASN A 739 -24.86 15.41 49.65
CA ASN A 739 -23.45 15.62 49.91
C ASN A 739 -22.71 14.33 50.24
N VAL A 740 -23.27 13.44 51.05
CA VAL A 740 -22.68 12.14 51.39
C VAL A 740 -22.55 11.28 50.15
N ILE A 741 -23.52 11.24 49.28
CA ILE A 741 -23.43 10.53 47.97
C ILE A 741 -22.26 11.08 47.15
N LEU A 742 -22.17 12.39 46.96
CA LEU A 742 -21.20 13.05 46.08
C LEU A 742 -19.76 12.96 46.63
N VAL A 743 -19.54 13.01 47.94
CA VAL A 743 -18.18 13.11 48.52
C VAL A 743 -17.67 11.81 49.13
N ASP A 744 -18.54 10.82 49.37
CA ASP A 744 -18.19 9.54 50.01
C ASP A 744 -18.67 8.36 49.18
N PHE A 745 -19.96 8.02 49.16
CA PHE A 745 -20.45 6.81 48.46
C PHE A 745 -20.14 6.74 46.98
N ARG A 746 -20.11 7.86 46.30
CA ARG A 746 -19.80 8.00 44.86
C ARG A 746 -18.71 9.04 44.59
N ALA A 747 -17.76 9.20 45.47
CA ALA A 747 -16.70 10.20 45.39
C ALA A 747 -15.87 10.07 44.11
N PHE A 748 -15.72 8.88 43.50
CA PHE A 748 -15.03 8.66 42.26
C PHE A 748 -15.70 9.38 41.07
N ASP A 749 -17.02 9.48 41.05
CA ASP A 749 -17.76 10.23 40.03
C ASP A 749 -17.38 11.70 40.06
N THR A 750 -17.42 12.30 41.27
CA THR A 750 -17.05 13.70 41.50
C THR A 750 -15.58 13.98 41.19
N MET A 751 -14.67 13.05 41.51
CA MET A 751 -13.26 13.15 41.13
C MET A 751 -13.06 13.12 39.63
N GLY A 752 -13.82 12.29 38.92
CA GLY A 752 -13.86 12.28 37.45
C GLY A 752 -14.33 13.60 36.87
N GLU A 753 -15.38 14.18 37.42
CA GLU A 753 -15.92 15.51 36.99
C GLU A 753 -14.90 16.62 37.21
N ILE A 754 -14.25 16.70 38.35
CA ILE A 754 -13.16 17.67 38.63
C ILE A 754 -12.01 17.51 37.65
N THR A 755 -11.63 16.25 37.33
CA THR A 755 -10.57 15.95 36.36
C THR A 755 -10.93 16.48 34.96
N VAL A 756 -12.16 16.25 34.50
CA VAL A 756 -12.65 16.75 33.21
C VAL A 756 -12.64 18.28 33.17
N LEU A 757 -13.08 18.94 34.24
CA LEU A 757 -13.01 20.41 34.34
C LEU A 757 -11.55 20.91 34.31
N GLY A 758 -10.63 20.22 34.98
CA GLY A 758 -9.22 20.52 34.92
C GLY A 758 -8.64 20.42 33.50
N ILE A 759 -8.99 19.36 32.78
CA ILE A 759 -8.57 19.17 31.38
C ILE A 759 -9.14 20.29 30.49
N ALA A 760 -10.42 20.65 30.66
CA ALA A 760 -11.05 21.73 29.93
C ALA A 760 -10.37 23.08 30.19
N ALA A 761 -10.05 23.38 31.45
CA ALA A 761 -9.32 24.58 31.85
C ALA A 761 -7.92 24.68 31.23
N ILE A 762 -7.18 23.54 31.19
CA ILE A 762 -5.87 23.46 30.53
C ILE A 762 -6.04 23.69 29.00
N GLY A 763 -7.05 23.09 28.38
CA GLY A 763 -7.35 23.29 26.97
C GLY A 763 -7.63 24.78 26.63
N VAL A 764 -8.45 25.45 27.42
CA VAL A 764 -8.75 26.90 27.28
C VAL A 764 -7.48 27.71 27.46
N TYR A 765 -6.67 27.42 28.49
CA TYR A 765 -5.40 28.10 28.75
C TYR A 765 -4.44 27.99 27.54
N VAL A 766 -4.28 26.80 26.97
CA VAL A 766 -3.42 26.58 25.78
C VAL A 766 -3.92 27.40 24.59
N LEU A 767 -5.24 27.40 24.32
CA LEU A 767 -5.84 28.16 23.21
C LEU A 767 -5.60 29.66 23.35
N LEU A 768 -5.77 30.20 24.58
CA LEU A 768 -5.53 31.62 24.86
C LEU A 768 -4.04 31.97 24.70
N LYS A 769 -3.13 31.10 25.14
CA LYS A 769 -1.69 31.31 25.02
C LYS A 769 -1.21 31.30 23.56
N LEU A 770 -1.72 30.37 22.74
CA LEU A 770 -1.43 30.34 21.31
C LEU A 770 -1.92 31.60 20.57
N SER A 771 -3.09 32.12 20.94
CA SER A 771 -3.63 33.36 20.38
C SER A 771 -2.77 34.58 20.74
N ALA A 772 -2.20 34.61 21.94
CA ALA A 772 -1.31 35.71 22.39
C ALA A 772 0.06 35.65 21.66
N ALA A 773 0.62 34.46 21.46
CA ALA A 773 1.88 34.27 20.72
C ALA A 773 1.77 34.70 19.24
N SER A 774 0.66 34.35 18.58
CA SER A 774 0.38 34.77 17.19
C SER A 774 0.19 36.28 17.01
N LYS A 775 -0.16 37.03 18.05
CA LYS A 775 -0.22 38.48 17.99
C LYS A 775 1.14 39.14 18.21
N SER A 776 2.03 38.51 18.98
CA SER A 776 3.38 39.00 19.20
C SER A 776 4.27 38.91 17.94
N ASP A 777 4.12 37.83 17.15
CA ASP A 777 4.87 37.69 15.89
C ASP A 777 4.44 38.69 14.80
N LYS A 778 3.19 39.16 14.83
CA LYS A 778 2.72 40.16 13.85
C LYS A 778 3.08 41.60 14.18
N THR A 779 3.56 41.89 15.38
CA THR A 779 4.05 43.20 15.79
C THR A 779 5.58 43.34 15.73
N GLY A 780 6.32 42.24 15.54
CA GLY A 780 7.77 42.23 15.37
C GLY A 780 8.28 42.50 13.95
N ASP A 781 7.40 42.38 12.93
CA ASP A 781 7.76 42.67 11.52
C ASP A 781 7.42 44.11 11.06
N ALA A 782 7.11 45.02 11.99
CA ALA A 782 6.71 46.40 11.72
C ALA A 782 7.65 47.47 12.38
N GLU A 783 8.89 47.10 12.74
CA GLU A 783 9.94 48.03 13.09
C GLU A 783 11.16 47.95 12.19
#